data_92be80e6ef54bfa3757a32122cfd54bf
#
_entry.id   92be80e6ef54bfa3757a32122cfd54bf
#
_cell.length_a   1.000
_cell.length_b   1.000
_cell.length_c   1.000
_cell.angle_alpha   90.00
_cell.angle_beta   90.00
_cell.angle_gamma   90.00
#
_symmetry.space_group_name_H-M   'P 1'
#
loop_
_entity.id
_entity.type
_entity.pdbx_description
1 polymer ?
#
loop_
_entity_poly.entity_id
_entity_poly.type
_entity_poly.pdbx_seq_one_letter_code
_entity_poly.pdbx_strand_id
1 'polypeptide(L)'
;MSADESAPEGRRRLRELLEGVDNVIGDAAAVVDGLAPLVGLGGAEVGAQESFWAVRTFLAALAEKRPLIVWFDDVHWAEPTLLDLIEHVADWSREAPILLLCLSRPELLEERRSWGGGKLNATSMLLQPLSEERCQRLIRTLMGSNDLDPALVSRITESAAGNPLFVEQTLAALVDDGLLRREGDRWIATGNLGSVQVPPTISALLAARLDRLNMHERRVLERAAVVGQRFYLDAVVELSAPADRAGVAAHCQALVRKELVHADRSDLPGVEAFRFLHVLLRDCAYQATSKRQRAELHQGFAAWLQARMMGRPGEHDELVGYHLEQAYRYRVELGLRDTETAELGHRAAACLIEAADRVRQGDETGAAGLLKRAITLLPVTDPLRIRAEIDLGWALHSFGRFSDAERMLRQATDRAARIGDTGLRAHARLAHLRLMFATSPEGLVAETLGEATRALPIFIQNGDEVGAALACRSQAAAHMAAGRYALAERAMQAAVRHAEESGVLRDAQTMRRDLVHLLSLAPRPVGESVDRATRALAGVGDDRGLRRSLLAQLAVLFTMAGDLDAAMDHLARAEEIVWDVRSPRGDPLYGGFVVARIALLTDDLDTAEHELRRSCRRLARMGERAHLATRAAALADVLVKLERLDEAATYVSRSRDA
;
A
#
# COMPACT_ATOMS: atom_id res chain seq x y z
N MET A 1 8.08 -13.94 16.69
CA MET A 1 9.38 -13.60 16.09
C MET A 1 9.92 -12.41 16.85
N SER A 2 11.19 -12.41 17.23
CA SER A 2 11.79 -11.26 17.93
C SER A 2 12.53 -10.38 16.91
N ALA A 3 12.63 -9.07 17.19
CA ALA A 3 13.31 -8.11 16.32
C ALA A 3 14.82 -8.39 16.15
N ASP A 4 15.40 -9.28 16.98
CA ASP A 4 16.81 -9.68 16.96
C ASP A 4 17.06 -10.98 16.17
N GLU A 5 16.03 -11.57 15.58
CA GLU A 5 16.13 -12.85 14.87
C GLU A 5 16.74 -12.63 13.47
N SER A 6 17.77 -13.41 13.12
CA SER A 6 18.37 -13.32 11.78
C SER A 6 17.37 -13.75 10.69
N ALA A 7 17.42 -13.12 9.50
CA ALA A 7 16.49 -13.42 8.41
C ALA A 7 16.42 -14.94 8.05
N PRO A 8 17.54 -15.71 8.02
CA PRO A 8 17.49 -17.16 7.79
C PRO A 8 16.75 -17.92 8.89
N GLU A 9 16.89 -17.50 10.14
CA GLU A 9 16.28 -18.16 11.30
C GLU A 9 14.78 -17.88 11.37
N GLY A 10 14.36 -16.64 11.12
CA GLY A 10 12.96 -16.26 10.99
C GLY A 10 12.25 -17.02 9.87
N ARG A 11 12.87 -17.15 8.71
CA ARG A 11 12.34 -17.93 7.58
C ARG A 11 12.23 -19.42 7.92
N ARG A 12 13.21 -19.99 8.65
CA ARG A 12 13.13 -21.37 9.13
C ARG A 12 11.92 -21.55 10.04
N ARG A 13 11.71 -20.64 10.98
CA ARG A 13 10.60 -20.68 11.93
C ARG A 13 9.23 -20.56 11.26
N LEU A 14 9.12 -19.72 10.22
CA LEU A 14 7.92 -19.68 9.39
C LEU A 14 7.65 -21.02 8.71
N ARG A 15 8.68 -21.70 8.17
CA ARG A 15 8.52 -23.03 7.59
C ARG A 15 8.08 -24.05 8.64
N GLU A 16 8.71 -24.08 9.82
CA GLU A 16 8.34 -24.98 10.93
C GLU A 16 6.87 -24.81 11.36
N LEU A 17 6.34 -23.57 11.32
CA LEU A 17 4.92 -23.31 11.61
C LEU A 17 3.99 -23.88 10.54
N LEU A 18 4.46 -23.98 9.30
CA LEU A 18 3.74 -24.56 8.16
C LEU A 18 3.92 -26.08 8.03
N GLU A 19 4.93 -26.68 8.70
CA GLU A 19 5.14 -28.12 8.70
C GLU A 19 3.93 -28.86 9.28
N GLY A 20 3.51 -29.91 8.59
CA GLY A 20 2.35 -30.73 8.97
C GLY A 20 0.99 -30.23 8.48
N VAL A 21 0.97 -29.27 7.52
CA VAL A 21 -0.24 -28.75 6.85
C VAL A 21 -0.13 -28.88 5.32
N ASP A 22 0.61 -29.89 4.85
CA ASP A 22 1.00 -30.06 3.44
C ASP A 22 -0.19 -30.19 2.47
N ASN A 23 -1.36 -30.61 2.95
CA ASN A 23 -2.57 -30.77 2.12
C ASN A 23 -3.24 -29.45 1.72
N VAL A 24 -2.90 -28.32 2.37
CA VAL A 24 -3.54 -27.01 2.15
C VAL A 24 -2.61 -26.03 1.43
N ILE A 25 -1.29 -26.23 1.53
CA ILE A 25 -0.31 -25.21 1.20
C ILE A 25 0.38 -25.46 -0.15
N GLY A 26 0.20 -26.53 -0.84
CA GLY A 26 0.80 -26.80 -2.17
C GLY A 26 2.29 -26.37 -2.37
N ASP A 27 2.68 -25.17 -1.89
CA ASP A 27 4.04 -24.61 -1.94
C ASP A 27 4.33 -23.78 -0.67
N ALA A 28 4.85 -24.43 0.37
CA ALA A 28 5.23 -23.77 1.63
C ALA A 28 6.36 -22.72 1.45
N ALA A 29 7.23 -22.91 0.47
CA ALA A 29 8.31 -21.96 0.19
C ALA A 29 7.74 -20.64 -0.33
N ALA A 30 6.76 -20.69 -1.23
CA ALA A 30 6.09 -19.50 -1.76
C ALA A 30 5.32 -18.72 -0.66
N VAL A 31 4.70 -19.42 0.30
CA VAL A 31 4.06 -18.76 1.45
C VAL A 31 5.08 -18.05 2.32
N VAL A 32 6.22 -18.69 2.62
CA VAL A 32 7.30 -18.08 3.40
C VAL A 32 7.87 -16.86 2.67
N ASP A 33 8.09 -16.94 1.37
CA ASP A 33 8.64 -15.83 0.58
C ASP A 33 7.66 -14.65 0.49
N GLY A 34 6.35 -14.91 0.38
CA GLY A 34 5.33 -13.87 0.42
C GLY A 34 5.14 -13.21 1.78
N LEU A 35 5.43 -13.92 2.89
CA LEU A 35 5.34 -13.39 4.25
C LEU A 35 6.61 -12.68 4.72
N ALA A 36 7.79 -13.11 4.25
CA ALA A 36 9.08 -12.63 4.75
C ALA A 36 9.23 -11.09 4.70
N PRO A 37 8.86 -10.39 3.62
CA PRO A 37 8.91 -8.93 3.57
C PRO A 37 7.98 -8.27 4.60
N LEU A 38 6.78 -8.83 4.82
CA LEU A 38 5.78 -8.28 5.76
C LEU A 38 6.24 -8.33 7.22
N VAL A 39 7.15 -9.25 7.54
CA VAL A 39 7.68 -9.44 8.89
C VAL A 39 9.15 -9.01 9.03
N GLY A 40 9.68 -8.26 8.06
CA GLY A 40 11.02 -7.67 8.13
C GLY A 40 12.17 -8.68 7.94
N LEU A 41 11.91 -9.85 7.38
CA LEU A 41 12.96 -10.89 7.18
C LEU A 41 13.74 -10.74 5.87
N GLY A 42 13.58 -9.63 5.16
CA GLY A 42 14.19 -9.40 3.86
C GLY A 42 13.73 -10.42 2.80
N GLY A 43 14.08 -10.20 1.54
CA GLY A 43 13.71 -11.07 0.42
C GLY A 43 13.50 -10.27 -0.85
N ALA A 44 13.11 -10.95 -1.92
CA ALA A 44 12.64 -10.28 -3.12
C ALA A 44 11.36 -9.49 -2.79
N GLU A 45 11.19 -8.32 -3.40
CA GLU A 45 9.96 -7.55 -3.28
C GLU A 45 8.79 -8.35 -3.89
N VAL A 46 7.81 -8.63 -3.05
CA VAL A 46 6.63 -9.42 -3.38
C VAL A 46 5.45 -8.49 -3.60
N GLY A 47 4.64 -8.73 -4.62
CA GLY A 47 3.44 -7.94 -4.89
C GLY A 47 2.39 -8.08 -3.78
N ALA A 48 1.54 -7.04 -3.54
CA ALA A 48 0.52 -7.07 -2.49
C ALA A 48 -0.39 -8.31 -2.58
N GLN A 49 -0.72 -8.74 -3.78
CA GLN A 49 -1.58 -9.88 -4.00
C GLN A 49 -0.94 -11.21 -3.60
N GLU A 50 0.34 -11.33 -3.87
CA GLU A 50 1.12 -12.50 -3.46
C GLU A 50 1.27 -12.52 -1.93
N SER A 51 1.47 -11.35 -1.32
CA SER A 51 1.43 -11.18 0.13
C SER A 51 0.04 -11.52 0.70
N PHE A 52 -1.05 -11.07 0.06
CA PHE A 52 -2.42 -11.38 0.48
C PHE A 52 -2.71 -12.88 0.41
N TRP A 53 -2.32 -13.52 -0.69
CA TRP A 53 -2.42 -14.97 -0.82
C TRP A 53 -1.59 -15.69 0.24
N ALA A 54 -0.35 -15.25 0.48
CA ALA A 54 0.53 -15.85 1.48
C ALA A 54 -0.05 -15.70 2.89
N VAL A 55 -0.53 -14.50 3.27
CA VAL A 55 -1.19 -14.26 4.57
C VAL A 55 -2.44 -15.13 4.72
N ARG A 56 -3.30 -15.14 3.71
CA ARG A 56 -4.52 -15.97 3.72
C ARG A 56 -4.18 -17.45 3.89
N THR A 57 -3.24 -17.97 3.11
CA THR A 57 -2.83 -19.38 3.14
C THR A 57 -2.21 -19.74 4.50
N PHE A 58 -1.39 -18.84 5.05
CA PHE A 58 -0.81 -19.01 6.38
C PHE A 58 -1.88 -19.05 7.48
N LEU A 59 -2.84 -18.10 7.45
CA LEU A 59 -3.93 -18.08 8.43
C LEU A 59 -4.83 -19.32 8.31
N ALA A 60 -5.12 -19.78 7.09
CA ALA A 60 -5.88 -20.99 6.85
C ALA A 60 -5.15 -22.23 7.41
N ALA A 61 -3.84 -22.33 7.17
CA ALA A 61 -2.99 -23.41 7.72
C ALA A 61 -2.96 -23.43 9.25
N LEU A 62 -2.88 -22.25 9.89
CA LEU A 62 -2.98 -22.15 11.35
C LEU A 62 -4.36 -22.57 11.86
N ALA A 63 -5.41 -22.20 11.13
CA ALA A 63 -6.79 -22.47 11.50
C ALA A 63 -7.13 -23.97 11.42
N GLU A 64 -6.48 -24.75 10.55
CA GLU A 64 -6.66 -26.21 10.50
C GLU A 64 -6.24 -26.91 11.81
N LYS A 65 -5.17 -26.40 12.46
CA LYS A 65 -4.71 -26.95 13.74
C LYS A 65 -5.66 -26.62 14.88
N ARG A 66 -6.23 -25.41 14.88
CA ARG A 66 -7.21 -24.91 15.87
C ARG A 66 -7.95 -23.71 15.29
N PRO A 67 -9.26 -23.54 15.58
CA PRO A 67 -10.01 -22.34 15.19
C PRO A 67 -9.24 -21.07 15.56
N LEU A 68 -9.14 -20.14 14.61
CA LEU A 68 -8.34 -18.93 14.72
C LEU A 68 -9.25 -17.71 14.89
N ILE A 69 -8.93 -16.88 15.86
CA ILE A 69 -9.52 -15.53 16.00
C ILE A 69 -8.43 -14.53 15.68
N VAL A 70 -8.66 -13.71 14.66
CA VAL A 70 -7.78 -12.59 14.30
C VAL A 70 -8.49 -11.30 14.66
N TRP A 71 -7.89 -10.55 15.57
CA TRP A 71 -8.46 -9.29 16.05
C TRP A 71 -7.70 -8.12 15.47
N PHE A 72 -8.43 -7.24 14.78
CA PHE A 72 -7.96 -5.96 14.28
C PHE A 72 -8.63 -4.84 15.07
N ASP A 73 -7.84 -4.08 15.82
CA ASP A 73 -8.32 -2.93 16.58
C ASP A 73 -8.11 -1.64 15.79
N ASP A 74 -9.04 -0.68 15.96
CA ASP A 74 -8.95 0.65 15.36
C ASP A 74 -8.75 0.64 13.84
N VAL A 75 -9.40 -0.27 13.10
CA VAL A 75 -9.20 -0.42 11.64
C VAL A 75 -9.56 0.83 10.81
N HIS A 76 -10.22 1.82 11.39
CA HIS A 76 -10.46 3.11 10.74
C HIS A 76 -9.17 3.94 10.54
N TRP A 77 -8.06 3.56 11.20
CA TRP A 77 -6.73 4.12 10.96
C TRP A 77 -5.90 3.29 9.99
N ALA A 78 -6.43 2.14 9.56
CA ALA A 78 -5.70 1.23 8.69
C ALA A 78 -5.56 1.83 7.28
N GLU A 79 -4.40 1.59 6.69
CA GLU A 79 -4.17 1.93 5.29
C GLU A 79 -5.09 1.11 4.37
N PRO A 80 -5.42 1.66 3.19
CA PRO A 80 -6.28 0.99 2.23
C PRO A 80 -5.86 -0.46 1.92
N THR A 81 -4.56 -0.72 1.84
CA THR A 81 -3.99 -2.04 1.56
C THR A 81 -4.27 -3.05 2.67
N LEU A 82 -4.19 -2.65 3.95
CA LEU A 82 -4.55 -3.52 5.07
C LEU A 82 -6.05 -3.83 5.06
N LEU A 83 -6.88 -2.84 4.76
CA LEU A 83 -8.33 -3.04 4.62
C LEU A 83 -8.64 -4.01 3.47
N ASP A 84 -7.94 -3.90 2.34
CA ASP A 84 -8.06 -4.82 1.20
C ASP A 84 -7.62 -6.25 1.58
N LEU A 85 -6.54 -6.39 2.36
CA LEU A 85 -6.09 -7.68 2.88
C LEU A 85 -7.15 -8.34 3.78
N ILE A 86 -7.74 -7.58 4.71
CA ILE A 86 -8.80 -8.09 5.59
C ILE A 86 -9.99 -8.58 4.77
N GLU A 87 -10.43 -7.79 3.78
CA GLU A 87 -11.50 -8.18 2.86
C GLU A 87 -11.14 -9.42 2.04
N HIS A 88 -9.89 -9.51 1.56
CA HIS A 88 -9.39 -10.67 0.83
C HIS A 88 -9.45 -11.95 1.69
N VAL A 89 -8.95 -11.89 2.93
CA VAL A 89 -9.02 -13.04 3.85
C VAL A 89 -10.47 -13.43 4.11
N ALA A 90 -11.37 -12.46 4.36
CA ALA A 90 -12.79 -12.74 4.60
C ALA A 90 -13.48 -13.40 3.39
N ASP A 91 -13.16 -12.98 2.17
CA ASP A 91 -13.79 -13.49 0.95
C ASP A 91 -13.32 -14.90 0.56
N TRP A 92 -12.04 -15.20 0.80
CA TRP A 92 -11.39 -16.39 0.27
C TRP A 92 -11.04 -17.47 1.30
N SER A 93 -11.36 -17.28 2.60
CA SER A 93 -11.12 -18.26 3.67
C SER A 93 -12.40 -18.90 4.20
N ARG A 94 -13.42 -19.08 3.36
CA ARG A 94 -14.77 -19.53 3.79
C ARG A 94 -14.78 -20.95 4.36
N GLU A 95 -13.86 -21.80 3.96
CA GLU A 95 -13.76 -23.18 4.40
C GLU A 95 -12.86 -23.34 5.64
N ALA A 96 -12.08 -22.31 5.99
CA ALA A 96 -11.21 -22.34 7.17
C ALA A 96 -11.94 -21.77 8.40
N PRO A 97 -11.78 -22.36 9.60
CA PRO A 97 -12.43 -21.88 10.83
C PRO A 97 -11.71 -20.61 11.36
N ILE A 98 -11.85 -19.49 10.65
CA ILE A 98 -11.26 -18.20 10.97
C ILE A 98 -12.37 -17.20 11.32
N LEU A 99 -12.27 -16.57 12.49
CA LEU A 99 -13.09 -15.41 12.87
C LEU A 99 -12.22 -14.15 12.77
N LEU A 100 -12.58 -13.23 11.89
CA LEU A 100 -12.00 -11.88 11.84
C LEU A 100 -12.87 -10.94 12.67
N LEU A 101 -12.30 -10.38 13.73
CA LEU A 101 -12.96 -9.39 14.58
C LEU A 101 -12.33 -8.02 14.33
N CYS A 102 -13.07 -7.13 13.67
CA CYS A 102 -12.61 -5.79 13.34
C CYS A 102 -13.34 -4.75 14.20
N LEU A 103 -12.62 -3.98 14.98
CA LEU A 103 -13.16 -2.84 15.72
C LEU A 103 -12.88 -1.55 14.96
N SER A 104 -13.92 -0.74 14.77
CA SER A 104 -13.85 0.48 13.98
C SER A 104 -14.76 1.56 14.54
N ARG A 105 -14.43 2.81 14.23
CA ARG A 105 -15.39 3.92 14.35
C ARG A 105 -16.28 3.99 13.11
N PRO A 106 -17.47 4.63 13.21
CA PRO A 106 -18.39 4.78 12.08
C PRO A 106 -17.79 5.47 10.85
N GLU A 107 -16.77 6.31 11.02
CA GLU A 107 -16.10 7.06 9.95
C GLU A 107 -15.53 6.15 8.86
N LEU A 108 -15.11 4.92 9.20
CA LEU A 108 -14.70 3.93 8.21
C LEU A 108 -15.78 3.68 7.14
N LEU A 109 -17.05 3.66 7.55
CA LEU A 109 -18.17 3.45 6.62
C LEU A 109 -18.47 4.68 5.74
N GLU A 110 -18.04 5.86 6.15
CA GLU A 110 -18.12 7.07 5.32
C GLU A 110 -17.07 7.03 4.21
N GLU A 111 -15.86 6.55 4.52
CA GLU A 111 -14.75 6.41 3.57
C GLU A 111 -14.89 5.16 2.68
N ARG A 112 -15.33 4.03 3.28
CA ARG A 112 -15.54 2.73 2.61
C ARG A 112 -16.97 2.24 2.79
N ARG A 113 -17.89 2.78 2.02
CA ARG A 113 -19.32 2.42 2.08
C ARG A 113 -19.63 0.94 1.83
N SER A 114 -18.74 0.23 1.15
CA SER A 114 -18.86 -1.21 0.87
C SER A 114 -18.25 -2.09 1.94
N TRP A 115 -17.62 -1.55 2.98
CA TRP A 115 -16.95 -2.32 4.02
C TRP A 115 -17.91 -3.29 4.71
N GLY A 116 -17.61 -4.60 4.65
CA GLY A 116 -18.47 -5.64 5.20
C GLY A 116 -19.82 -5.83 4.49
N GLY A 117 -20.18 -4.94 3.57
CA GLY A 117 -21.45 -5.00 2.84
C GLY A 117 -21.47 -6.06 1.75
N GLY A 118 -22.62 -6.78 1.61
CA GLY A 118 -22.83 -7.77 0.55
C GLY A 118 -22.12 -9.11 0.73
N LYS A 119 -21.45 -9.33 1.87
CA LYS A 119 -20.79 -10.59 2.21
C LYS A 119 -21.71 -11.45 3.06
N LEU A 120 -21.93 -12.71 2.67
CA LEU A 120 -22.80 -13.65 3.41
C LEU A 120 -22.22 -14.08 4.76
N ASN A 121 -20.91 -13.93 4.94
CA ASN A 121 -20.15 -14.33 6.13
C ASN A 121 -19.70 -13.14 6.98
N ALA A 122 -20.24 -11.94 6.77
CA ALA A 122 -19.92 -10.75 7.54
C ALA A 122 -21.15 -10.23 8.29
N THR A 123 -20.94 -9.80 9.54
CA THR A 123 -21.97 -9.17 10.37
C THR A 123 -21.39 -7.90 10.96
N SER A 124 -22.10 -6.78 10.80
CA SER A 124 -21.75 -5.51 11.44
C SER A 124 -22.63 -5.28 12.66
N MET A 125 -22.01 -4.89 13.77
CA MET A 125 -22.70 -4.61 15.02
C MET A 125 -22.31 -3.20 15.50
N LEU A 126 -23.31 -2.33 15.68
CA LEU A 126 -23.11 -1.03 16.30
C LEU A 126 -23.15 -1.16 17.81
N LEU A 127 -22.03 -0.87 18.48
CA LEU A 127 -21.97 -0.84 19.94
C LEU A 127 -22.72 0.40 20.44
N GLN A 128 -23.75 0.16 21.26
CA GLN A 128 -24.51 1.23 21.90
C GLN A 128 -23.82 1.65 23.22
N PRO A 129 -23.98 2.91 23.68
CA PRO A 129 -23.56 3.31 25.00
C PRO A 129 -24.12 2.37 26.08
N LEU A 130 -23.38 2.19 27.17
CA LEU A 130 -23.83 1.39 28.30
C LEU A 130 -25.08 2.01 28.92
N SER A 131 -26.06 1.18 29.29
CA SER A 131 -27.17 1.63 30.11
C SER A 131 -26.69 2.04 31.51
N GLU A 132 -27.48 2.84 32.22
CA GLU A 132 -27.17 3.26 33.59
C GLU A 132 -26.87 2.08 34.53
N GLU A 133 -27.66 1.01 34.45
CA GLU A 133 -27.43 -0.21 35.23
C GLU A 133 -26.08 -0.88 34.89
N ARG A 134 -25.72 -0.89 33.63
CA ARG A 134 -24.42 -1.45 33.17
C ARG A 134 -23.25 -0.56 33.60
N CYS A 135 -23.40 0.77 33.56
CA CYS A 135 -22.41 1.71 34.09
C CYS A 135 -22.22 1.51 35.61
N GLN A 136 -23.30 1.41 36.37
CA GLN A 136 -23.22 1.14 37.78
C GLN A 136 -22.58 -0.21 38.11
N ARG A 137 -22.85 -1.24 37.27
CA ARG A 137 -22.18 -2.56 37.38
C ARG A 137 -20.70 -2.44 37.11
N LEU A 138 -20.32 -1.69 36.07
CA LEU A 138 -18.90 -1.44 35.73
C LEU A 138 -18.19 -0.76 36.90
N ILE A 139 -18.76 0.31 37.46
CA ILE A 139 -18.21 1.02 38.64
C ILE A 139 -17.97 0.03 39.78
N ARG A 140 -18.98 -0.79 40.14
CA ARG A 140 -18.86 -1.80 41.21
C ARG A 140 -17.77 -2.83 40.92
N THR A 141 -17.67 -3.29 39.67
CA THR A 141 -16.65 -4.28 39.25
C THR A 141 -15.25 -3.69 39.37
N LEU A 142 -15.02 -2.49 38.89
CA LEU A 142 -13.72 -1.81 38.94
C LEU A 142 -13.29 -1.51 40.38
N MET A 143 -14.24 -1.14 41.21
CA MET A 143 -13.96 -0.79 42.62
C MET A 143 -13.96 -2.00 43.57
N GLY A 144 -14.41 -3.17 43.11
CA GLY A 144 -14.48 -4.39 43.93
C GLY A 144 -15.40 -4.26 45.17
N SER A 145 -16.28 -3.25 45.22
CA SER A 145 -17.13 -2.96 46.34
C SER A 145 -18.49 -2.40 45.90
N ASN A 146 -19.53 -2.72 46.70
CA ASN A 146 -20.87 -2.14 46.56
C ASN A 146 -21.10 -0.91 47.48
N ASP A 147 -20.10 -0.52 48.28
CA ASP A 147 -20.25 0.44 49.38
C ASP A 147 -19.91 1.89 48.95
N LEU A 148 -19.93 2.19 47.64
CA LEU A 148 -19.76 3.57 47.17
C LEU A 148 -21.02 4.40 47.40
N ASP A 149 -20.83 5.69 47.70
CA ASP A 149 -21.92 6.65 47.83
C ASP A 149 -22.82 6.63 46.56
N PRO A 150 -24.11 6.31 46.69
CA PRO A 150 -25.04 6.26 45.55
C PRO A 150 -25.11 7.58 44.76
N ALA A 151 -24.94 8.72 45.44
CA ALA A 151 -24.95 10.04 44.80
C ALA A 151 -23.72 10.23 43.90
N LEU A 152 -22.55 9.73 44.30
CA LEU A 152 -21.35 9.73 43.47
C LEU A 152 -21.51 8.80 42.25
N VAL A 153 -22.02 7.59 42.46
CA VAL A 153 -22.27 6.61 41.38
C VAL A 153 -23.24 7.18 40.35
N SER A 154 -24.33 7.85 40.79
CA SER A 154 -25.28 8.51 39.89
C SER A 154 -24.60 9.59 39.04
N ARG A 155 -23.82 10.46 39.65
CA ARG A 155 -23.11 11.56 38.96
C ARG A 155 -22.07 11.06 37.95
N ILE A 156 -21.28 10.03 38.32
CA ILE A 156 -20.35 9.42 37.37
C ILE A 156 -21.11 8.82 36.19
N THR A 157 -22.22 8.11 36.48
CA THR A 157 -23.04 7.47 35.45
C THR A 157 -23.65 8.50 34.49
N GLU A 158 -24.22 9.58 35.03
CA GLU A 158 -24.80 10.68 34.26
C GLU A 158 -23.73 11.36 33.38
N SER A 159 -22.57 11.71 33.98
CA SER A 159 -21.48 12.37 33.25
C SER A 159 -20.84 11.48 32.20
N ALA A 160 -20.79 10.16 32.44
CA ALA A 160 -20.22 9.21 31.51
C ALA A 160 -21.07 9.00 30.24
N ALA A 161 -22.37 9.32 30.31
CA ALA A 161 -23.30 9.13 29.18
C ALA A 161 -23.17 7.74 28.51
N GLY A 162 -22.91 6.72 29.33
CA GLY A 162 -22.71 5.34 28.85
C GLY A 162 -21.34 5.02 28.29
N ASN A 163 -20.36 5.90 28.35
CA ASN A 163 -19.00 5.65 27.88
C ASN A 163 -18.15 4.95 28.96
N PRO A 164 -17.73 3.68 28.77
CA PRO A 164 -16.94 2.93 29.74
C PRO A 164 -15.62 3.61 30.12
N LEU A 165 -14.90 4.15 29.11
CA LEU A 165 -13.62 4.81 29.34
C LEU A 165 -13.77 6.06 30.24
N PHE A 166 -14.86 6.80 30.08
CA PHE A 166 -15.13 7.94 30.97
C PHE A 166 -15.31 7.49 32.41
N VAL A 167 -16.01 6.38 32.63
CA VAL A 167 -16.19 5.79 33.98
C VAL A 167 -14.83 5.43 34.58
N GLU A 168 -14.01 4.68 33.86
CA GLU A 168 -12.67 4.26 34.30
C GLU A 168 -11.76 5.45 34.61
N GLN A 169 -11.69 6.43 33.71
CA GLN A 169 -10.84 7.60 33.89
C GLN A 169 -11.31 8.51 35.04
N THR A 170 -12.63 8.60 35.26
CA THR A 170 -13.17 9.35 36.39
C THR A 170 -12.79 8.67 37.70
N LEU A 171 -12.94 7.36 37.80
CA LEU A 171 -12.55 6.61 39.01
C LEU A 171 -11.04 6.74 39.27
N ALA A 172 -10.21 6.60 38.23
CA ALA A 172 -8.77 6.78 38.33
C ALA A 172 -8.42 8.19 38.82
N ALA A 173 -9.07 9.23 38.30
CA ALA A 173 -8.85 10.61 38.76
C ALA A 173 -9.22 10.81 40.25
N LEU A 174 -10.32 10.19 40.73
CA LEU A 174 -10.73 10.26 42.12
C LEU A 174 -9.74 9.54 43.06
N VAL A 175 -9.12 8.47 42.59
CA VAL A 175 -8.04 7.77 43.31
C VAL A 175 -6.77 8.63 43.35
N ASP A 176 -6.38 9.21 42.22
CA ASP A 176 -5.21 10.11 42.11
C ASP A 176 -5.36 11.34 43.02
N ASP A 177 -6.60 11.84 43.20
CA ASP A 177 -6.93 12.95 44.08
C ASP A 177 -6.96 12.56 45.55
N GLY A 178 -6.78 11.29 45.86
CA GLY A 178 -6.90 10.79 47.24
C GLY A 178 -8.31 10.87 47.80
N LEU A 179 -9.33 11.13 46.97
CA LEU A 179 -10.74 11.17 47.34
C LEU A 179 -11.34 9.76 47.47
N LEU A 180 -10.73 8.79 46.77
CA LEU A 180 -10.98 7.37 46.96
C LEU A 180 -9.68 6.71 47.41
N ARG A 181 -9.73 5.99 48.53
CA ARG A 181 -8.59 5.25 49.08
C ARG A 181 -8.95 3.79 49.26
N ARG A 182 -8.02 2.91 49.00
CA ARG A 182 -8.20 1.47 49.24
C ARG A 182 -7.79 1.12 50.67
N GLU A 183 -8.71 0.55 51.46
CA GLU A 183 -8.44 -0.03 52.75
C GLU A 183 -8.80 -1.52 52.75
N GLY A 184 -7.79 -2.36 52.71
CA GLY A 184 -7.96 -3.80 52.45
C GLY A 184 -8.56 -4.07 51.09
N ASP A 185 -9.71 -4.74 51.04
CA ASP A 185 -10.44 -5.03 49.79
C ASP A 185 -11.56 -4.02 49.47
N ARG A 186 -11.67 -2.94 50.22
CA ARG A 186 -12.72 -1.93 50.04
C ARG A 186 -12.16 -0.57 49.67
N TRP A 187 -12.93 0.15 48.85
CA TRP A 187 -12.66 1.54 48.54
C TRP A 187 -13.49 2.45 49.45
N ILE A 188 -12.81 3.37 50.11
CA ILE A 188 -13.42 4.29 51.06
C ILE A 188 -13.26 5.72 50.53
N ALA A 189 -14.34 6.47 50.62
CA ALA A 189 -14.33 7.90 50.37
C ALA A 189 -13.66 8.64 51.52
N THR A 190 -12.66 9.46 51.24
CA THR A 190 -11.85 10.17 52.23
C THR A 190 -12.25 11.65 52.40
N GLY A 191 -13.29 12.12 51.68
CA GLY A 191 -13.75 13.51 51.72
C GLY A 191 -15.19 13.70 51.31
N ASN A 192 -15.63 14.97 51.25
CA ASN A 192 -16.98 15.31 50.79
C ASN A 192 -17.07 15.12 49.27
N LEU A 193 -17.43 13.92 48.83
CA LEU A 193 -17.62 13.58 47.42
C LEU A 193 -18.72 14.40 46.72
N GLY A 194 -19.60 15.02 47.49
CA GLY A 194 -20.64 15.92 46.97
C GLY A 194 -20.10 17.18 46.31
N SER A 195 -18.89 17.61 46.67
CA SER A 195 -18.24 18.79 46.09
C SER A 195 -17.34 18.49 44.89
N VAL A 196 -17.14 17.22 44.53
CA VAL A 196 -16.28 16.81 43.40
C VAL A 196 -16.91 17.23 42.08
N GLN A 197 -16.26 18.09 41.33
CA GLN A 197 -16.68 18.42 39.98
C GLN A 197 -16.16 17.35 38.98
N VAL A 198 -17.07 16.55 38.42
CA VAL A 198 -16.75 15.65 37.32
C VAL A 198 -16.72 16.48 36.04
N PRO A 199 -15.59 16.49 35.28
CA PRO A 199 -15.50 17.24 34.04
C PRO A 199 -16.58 16.79 33.05
N PRO A 200 -17.14 17.70 32.23
CA PRO A 200 -18.28 17.36 31.37
C PRO A 200 -17.90 16.48 30.15
N THR A 201 -16.63 16.36 29.84
CA THR A 201 -16.13 15.57 28.69
C THR A 201 -14.90 14.75 29.08
N ILE A 202 -14.70 13.64 28.37
CA ILE A 202 -13.49 12.80 28.55
C ILE A 202 -12.20 13.59 28.28
N SER A 203 -12.22 14.48 27.28
CA SER A 203 -11.06 15.33 26.97
C SER A 203 -10.73 16.30 28.10
N ALA A 204 -11.72 16.90 28.73
CA ALA A 204 -11.52 17.77 29.88
C ALA A 204 -11.00 16.99 31.11
N LEU A 205 -11.47 15.76 31.30
CA LEU A 205 -10.99 14.89 32.37
C LEU A 205 -9.51 14.50 32.14
N LEU A 206 -9.15 14.10 30.94
CA LEU A 206 -7.78 13.75 30.59
C LEU A 206 -6.85 14.97 30.65
N ALA A 207 -7.31 16.14 30.20
CA ALA A 207 -6.55 17.39 30.34
C ALA A 207 -6.27 17.72 31.82
N ALA A 208 -7.26 17.59 32.70
CA ALA A 208 -7.08 17.79 34.13
C ALA A 208 -6.07 16.79 34.74
N ARG A 209 -6.03 15.54 34.27
CA ARG A 209 -4.98 14.56 34.67
C ARG A 209 -3.58 14.99 34.22
N LEU A 210 -3.45 15.51 32.98
CA LEU A 210 -2.18 16.04 32.49
C LEU A 210 -1.71 17.27 33.27
N ASP A 211 -2.62 18.15 33.69
CA ASP A 211 -2.30 19.37 34.45
C ASP A 211 -1.77 19.06 35.88
N ARG A 212 -2.04 17.87 36.41
CA ARG A 212 -1.51 17.40 37.69
C ARG A 212 -0.11 16.81 37.62
N LEU A 213 0.41 16.57 36.44
CA LEU A 213 1.78 16.10 36.26
C LEU A 213 2.76 17.19 36.64
N ASN A 214 3.90 16.81 37.21
CA ASN A 214 4.99 17.76 37.36
C ASN A 214 5.51 18.19 35.98
N MET A 215 6.17 19.31 35.91
CA MET A 215 6.62 19.92 34.65
C MET A 215 7.50 18.98 33.80
N HIS A 216 8.33 18.13 34.40
CA HIS A 216 9.22 17.21 33.69
C HIS A 216 8.46 16.01 33.15
N GLU A 217 7.56 15.39 33.91
CA GLU A 217 6.68 14.32 33.46
C GLU A 217 5.80 14.79 32.30
N ARG A 218 5.21 15.97 32.40
CA ARG A 218 4.38 16.57 31.35
C ARG A 218 5.18 16.76 30.05
N ARG A 219 6.40 17.33 30.14
CA ARG A 219 7.27 17.50 28.98
C ARG A 219 7.65 16.18 28.31
N VAL A 220 7.92 15.13 29.09
CA VAL A 220 8.18 13.79 28.56
C VAL A 220 6.97 13.28 27.79
N LEU A 221 5.77 13.41 28.35
CA LEU A 221 4.53 12.95 27.73
C LEU A 221 4.19 13.74 26.44
N GLU A 222 4.40 15.06 26.43
CA GLU A 222 4.22 15.91 25.26
C GLU A 222 5.15 15.51 24.11
N ARG A 223 6.44 15.19 24.38
CA ARG A 223 7.37 14.69 23.38
C ARG A 223 7.00 13.31 22.88
N ALA A 224 6.64 12.42 23.80
CA ALA A 224 6.16 11.07 23.49
C ALA A 224 4.93 11.12 22.57
N ALA A 225 3.99 12.05 22.80
CA ALA A 225 2.77 12.19 22.02
C ALA A 225 3.04 12.59 20.55
N VAL A 226 4.13 13.31 20.29
CA VAL A 226 4.56 13.67 18.92
C VAL A 226 5.17 12.46 18.21
N VAL A 227 5.90 11.59 18.92
CA VAL A 227 6.45 10.35 18.36
C VAL A 227 5.33 9.42 17.89
N GLY A 228 4.31 9.20 18.73
CA GLY A 228 3.15 8.40 18.36
C GLY A 228 2.44 7.75 19.54
N GLN A 229 1.51 6.85 19.25
CA GLN A 229 0.84 6.02 20.27
C GLN A 229 1.85 5.10 20.97
N ARG A 230 2.76 4.50 20.20
CA ARG A 230 4.00 3.87 20.67
C ARG A 230 5.12 4.90 20.51
N PHE A 231 5.98 4.98 21.50
CA PHE A 231 7.13 5.88 21.45
C PHE A 231 8.38 5.21 22.03
N TYR A 232 9.53 5.71 21.64
CA TYR A 232 10.83 5.16 21.97
C TYR A 232 11.52 6.02 23.02
N LEU A 233 12.08 5.39 24.05
CA LEU A 233 12.78 6.10 25.12
C LEU A 233 13.91 6.98 24.57
N ASP A 234 14.77 6.42 23.72
CA ASP A 234 15.90 7.10 23.10
C ASP A 234 15.46 8.32 22.28
N ALA A 235 14.31 8.21 21.58
CA ALA A 235 13.77 9.33 20.82
C ALA A 235 13.33 10.46 21.75
N VAL A 236 12.62 10.15 22.83
CA VAL A 236 12.18 11.16 23.82
C VAL A 236 13.39 11.81 24.52
N VAL A 237 14.45 11.03 24.80
CA VAL A 237 15.72 11.56 25.34
C VAL A 237 16.33 12.56 24.35
N GLU A 238 16.44 12.23 23.07
CA GLU A 238 17.03 13.11 22.06
C GLU A 238 16.19 14.38 21.84
N LEU A 239 14.87 14.25 21.87
CA LEU A 239 13.93 15.38 21.77
C LEU A 239 13.91 16.26 23.04
N SER A 240 14.56 15.84 24.12
CA SER A 240 14.63 16.60 25.38
C SER A 240 15.83 17.57 25.39
N ALA A 241 15.66 18.69 26.09
CA ALA A 241 16.77 19.60 26.33
C ALA A 241 17.93 18.87 27.03
N PRO A 242 19.18 19.18 26.73
CA PRO A 242 20.34 18.48 27.31
C PRO A 242 20.31 18.35 28.83
N ALA A 243 19.81 19.36 29.54
CA ALA A 243 19.67 19.35 31.00
C ALA A 243 18.63 18.35 31.52
N ASP A 244 17.62 18.02 30.73
CA ASP A 244 16.50 17.14 31.12
C ASP A 244 16.77 15.67 30.75
N ARG A 245 17.71 15.39 29.84
CA ARG A 245 17.96 14.05 29.24
C ARG A 245 18.15 12.95 30.27
N ALA A 246 18.96 13.20 31.29
CA ALA A 246 19.28 12.21 32.33
C ALA A 246 18.08 11.76 33.15
N GLY A 247 17.03 12.59 33.26
CA GLY A 247 15.82 12.30 34.02
C GLY A 247 14.71 11.58 33.24
N VAL A 248 14.78 11.53 31.90
CA VAL A 248 13.68 11.05 31.06
C VAL A 248 13.25 9.61 31.40
N ALA A 249 14.19 8.68 31.58
CA ALA A 249 13.87 7.30 31.93
C ALA A 249 13.11 7.20 33.27
N ALA A 250 13.54 7.94 34.29
CA ALA A 250 12.88 7.97 35.60
C ALA A 250 11.45 8.55 35.50
N HIS A 251 11.26 9.57 34.65
CA HIS A 251 9.96 10.17 34.40
C HIS A 251 9.04 9.22 33.61
N CYS A 252 9.55 8.47 32.64
CA CYS A 252 8.78 7.42 31.96
C CYS A 252 8.31 6.35 32.94
N GLN A 253 9.15 5.91 33.86
CA GLN A 253 8.76 4.96 34.91
C GLN A 253 7.73 5.55 35.89
N ALA A 254 7.80 6.84 36.18
CA ALA A 254 6.79 7.51 36.99
C ALA A 254 5.43 7.57 36.25
N LEU A 255 5.43 7.81 34.94
CA LEU A 255 4.24 7.78 34.08
C LEU A 255 3.62 6.37 34.00
N VAL A 256 4.46 5.30 34.01
CA VAL A 256 3.98 3.91 34.12
C VAL A 256 3.26 3.68 35.45
N ARG A 257 3.84 4.12 36.57
CA ARG A 257 3.19 3.98 37.90
C ARG A 257 1.89 4.77 38.00
N LYS A 258 1.74 5.85 37.24
CA LYS A 258 0.50 6.65 37.15
C LYS A 258 -0.50 6.11 36.11
N GLU A 259 -0.23 4.95 35.54
CA GLU A 259 -1.09 4.31 34.55
C GLU A 259 -1.45 5.22 33.35
N LEU A 260 -0.48 6.04 32.87
CA LEU A 260 -0.62 6.88 31.70
C LEU A 260 0.02 6.22 30.47
N VAL A 261 1.08 5.46 30.71
CA VAL A 261 1.80 4.68 29.69
C VAL A 261 2.17 3.31 30.24
N HIS A 262 2.46 2.36 29.39
CA HIS A 262 2.99 1.03 29.75
C HIS A 262 4.17 0.68 28.86
N ALA A 263 5.04 -0.23 29.31
CA ALA A 263 6.11 -0.78 28.50
C ALA A 263 5.53 -1.59 27.33
N ASP A 264 6.09 -1.43 26.13
CA ASP A 264 5.66 -2.12 24.93
C ASP A 264 6.86 -2.74 24.19
N ARG A 265 6.58 -3.65 23.26
CA ARG A 265 7.62 -4.21 22.41
C ARG A 265 8.07 -3.19 21.38
N SER A 266 9.37 -3.05 21.23
CA SER A 266 9.97 -2.21 20.19
C SER A 266 10.04 -2.96 18.87
N ASP A 267 9.78 -2.27 17.77
CA ASP A 267 10.08 -2.68 16.41
C ASP A 267 11.50 -2.25 15.97
N LEU A 268 12.16 -1.42 16.78
CA LEU A 268 13.55 -1.01 16.58
C LEU A 268 14.49 -1.84 17.47
N PRO A 269 15.51 -2.53 16.91
CA PRO A 269 16.43 -3.33 17.69
C PRO A 269 17.18 -2.53 18.77
N GLY A 270 17.21 -3.06 19.99
CA GLY A 270 17.95 -2.48 21.10
C GLY A 270 17.39 -1.16 21.65
N VAL A 271 16.13 -0.82 21.35
CA VAL A 271 15.47 0.41 21.82
C VAL A 271 14.30 0.05 22.72
N GLU A 272 14.22 0.65 23.91
CA GLU A 272 13.06 0.52 24.79
C GLU A 272 11.87 1.31 24.23
N ALA A 273 10.69 0.67 24.21
CA ALA A 273 9.46 1.29 23.75
C ALA A 273 8.40 1.31 24.88
N PHE A 274 7.59 2.34 24.83
CA PHE A 274 6.41 2.53 25.66
C PHE A 274 5.22 2.84 24.77
N ARG A 275 4.01 2.61 25.32
CA ARG A 275 2.76 2.93 24.64
C ARG A 275 1.85 3.71 25.58
N PHE A 276 1.14 4.70 25.05
CA PHE A 276 0.06 5.35 25.79
C PHE A 276 -1.04 4.34 26.10
N LEU A 277 -1.56 4.38 27.33
CA LEU A 277 -2.63 3.49 27.75
C LEU A 277 -3.89 3.67 26.87
N HIS A 278 -4.18 4.91 26.50
CA HIS A 278 -5.30 5.25 25.61
C HIS A 278 -4.88 6.30 24.57
N VAL A 279 -5.37 6.14 23.33
CA VAL A 279 -5.10 7.09 22.24
C VAL A 279 -5.55 8.52 22.58
N LEU A 280 -6.68 8.67 23.27
CA LEU A 280 -7.17 9.99 23.69
C LEU A 280 -6.23 10.72 24.65
N LEU A 281 -5.49 9.98 25.48
CA LEU A 281 -4.48 10.57 26.36
C LEU A 281 -3.29 11.13 25.53
N ARG A 282 -2.85 10.37 24.53
CA ARG A 282 -1.85 10.83 23.57
C ARG A 282 -2.34 12.08 22.84
N ASP A 283 -3.59 12.08 22.37
CA ASP A 283 -4.17 13.20 21.63
C ASP A 283 -4.29 14.46 22.51
N CYS A 284 -4.68 14.31 23.77
CA CYS A 284 -4.69 15.42 24.73
C CYS A 284 -3.28 15.98 24.97
N ALA A 285 -2.27 15.13 25.18
CA ALA A 285 -0.88 15.56 25.36
C ALA A 285 -0.35 16.25 24.09
N TYR A 286 -0.67 15.70 22.92
CA TYR A 286 -0.32 16.30 21.63
C TYR A 286 -0.96 17.68 21.46
N GLN A 287 -2.26 17.83 21.77
CA GLN A 287 -2.96 19.11 21.65
C GLN A 287 -2.50 20.15 22.69
N ALA A 288 -2.03 19.73 23.85
CA ALA A 288 -1.44 20.61 24.85
C ALA A 288 -0.11 21.22 24.37
N THR A 289 0.58 20.58 23.43
CA THR A 289 1.84 21.06 22.86
C THR A 289 1.57 22.19 21.86
N SER A 290 2.29 23.31 21.94
CA SER A 290 2.12 24.43 21.02
C SER A 290 2.51 24.05 19.58
N LYS A 291 1.91 24.70 18.56
CA LYS A 291 2.23 24.43 17.14
C LYS A 291 3.71 24.58 16.83
N ARG A 292 4.38 25.57 17.43
CA ARG A 292 5.83 25.77 17.27
C ARG A 292 6.61 24.56 17.80
N GLN A 293 6.32 24.13 19.02
CA GLN A 293 6.97 22.96 19.60
C GLN A 293 6.66 21.68 18.82
N ARG A 294 5.41 21.50 18.33
CA ARG A 294 5.09 20.36 17.47
C ARG A 294 5.98 20.35 16.22
N ALA A 295 6.15 21.51 15.54
CA ALA A 295 7.01 21.60 14.37
C ALA A 295 8.45 21.18 14.69
N GLU A 296 9.02 21.71 15.77
CA GLU A 296 10.38 21.39 16.22
C GLU A 296 10.53 19.91 16.59
N LEU A 297 9.57 19.35 17.32
CA LEU A 297 9.58 17.95 17.77
C LEU A 297 9.42 16.98 16.59
N HIS A 298 8.52 17.26 15.64
CA HIS A 298 8.38 16.46 14.42
C HIS A 298 9.67 16.46 13.59
N GLN A 299 10.28 17.62 13.40
CA GLN A 299 11.56 17.76 12.69
C GLN A 299 12.69 16.99 13.42
N GLY A 300 12.76 17.12 14.74
CA GLY A 300 13.75 16.41 15.56
C GLY A 300 13.58 14.90 15.52
N PHE A 301 12.33 14.41 15.60
CA PHE A 301 12.06 12.97 15.52
C PHE A 301 12.38 12.40 14.13
N ALA A 302 12.05 13.12 13.06
CA ALA A 302 12.43 12.70 11.71
C ALA A 302 13.97 12.59 11.58
N ALA A 303 14.73 13.54 12.13
CA ALA A 303 16.18 13.49 12.12
C ALA A 303 16.73 12.32 12.95
N TRP A 304 16.18 12.08 14.14
CA TRP A 304 16.54 10.93 14.98
C TRP A 304 16.29 9.61 14.25
N LEU A 305 15.13 9.47 13.60
CA LEU A 305 14.77 8.26 12.87
C LEU A 305 15.72 8.04 11.68
N GLN A 306 16.01 9.08 10.89
CA GLN A 306 16.97 9.00 9.79
C GLN A 306 18.36 8.57 10.25
N ALA A 307 18.87 9.13 11.36
CA ALA A 307 20.18 8.79 11.92
C ALA A 307 20.22 7.31 12.39
N ARG A 308 19.12 6.79 12.97
CA ARG A 308 19.02 5.42 13.46
C ARG A 308 18.95 4.39 12.33
N MET A 309 18.38 4.80 11.20
CA MET A 309 18.19 3.96 10.01
C MET A 309 19.35 4.05 9.01
N MET A 310 20.46 4.71 9.34
CA MET A 310 21.67 4.70 8.52
C MET A 310 22.17 3.26 8.36
N GLY A 311 22.07 2.73 7.12
CA GLY A 311 22.38 1.33 6.78
C GLY A 311 21.18 0.46 6.44
N ARG A 312 19.95 0.96 6.62
CA ARG A 312 18.70 0.35 6.15
C ARG A 312 17.87 1.38 5.40
N PRO A 313 18.34 1.90 4.26
CA PRO A 313 17.60 2.90 3.51
C PRO A 313 16.25 2.29 3.09
N GLY A 314 15.19 3.04 3.33
CA GLY A 314 13.87 2.72 2.80
C GLY A 314 12.83 2.20 3.77
N GLU A 315 13.20 1.52 4.85
CA GLU A 315 12.22 0.89 5.75
C GLU A 315 11.24 1.89 6.43
N HIS A 316 11.64 3.16 6.57
CA HIS A 316 10.86 4.16 7.32
C HIS A 316 10.69 5.50 6.61
N ASP A 317 10.93 5.57 5.29
CA ASP A 317 10.88 6.84 4.55
C ASP A 317 9.48 7.48 4.59
N GLU A 318 8.43 6.68 4.61
CA GLU A 318 7.07 7.18 4.77
C GLU A 318 6.87 7.84 6.13
N LEU A 319 7.35 7.22 7.22
CA LEU A 319 7.25 7.76 8.56
C LEU A 319 8.09 9.04 8.71
N VAL A 320 9.31 9.04 8.18
CA VAL A 320 10.15 10.25 8.11
C VAL A 320 9.46 11.34 7.31
N GLY A 321 8.95 11.00 6.12
CA GLY A 321 8.18 11.91 5.27
C GLY A 321 6.97 12.50 5.97
N TYR A 322 6.22 11.69 6.71
CA TYR A 322 5.08 12.14 7.51
C TYR A 322 5.50 13.17 8.56
N HIS A 323 6.54 12.91 9.34
CA HIS A 323 6.96 13.84 10.39
C HIS A 323 7.52 15.15 9.80
N LEU A 324 8.29 15.10 8.71
CA LEU A 324 8.73 16.30 8.01
C LEU A 324 7.55 17.09 7.41
N GLU A 325 6.55 16.42 6.86
CA GLU A 325 5.30 17.03 6.38
C GLU A 325 4.55 17.74 7.51
N GLN A 326 4.41 17.12 8.70
CA GLN A 326 3.78 17.77 9.85
C GLN A 326 4.57 19.00 10.31
N ALA A 327 5.90 18.91 10.38
CA ALA A 327 6.76 20.05 10.71
C ALA A 327 6.55 21.19 9.70
N TYR A 328 6.56 20.91 8.40
CA TYR A 328 6.28 21.88 7.34
C TYR A 328 4.91 22.53 7.51
N ARG A 329 3.84 21.72 7.69
CA ARG A 329 2.46 22.22 7.83
C ARG A 329 2.32 23.17 9.01
N TYR A 330 2.85 22.81 10.19
CA TYR A 330 2.80 23.69 11.36
C TYR A 330 3.58 24.98 11.16
N ARG A 331 4.73 24.96 10.48
CA ARG A 331 5.47 26.18 10.15
C ARG A 331 4.68 27.08 9.20
N VAL A 332 4.03 26.52 8.19
CA VAL A 332 3.15 27.26 7.27
C VAL A 332 1.94 27.84 8.01
N GLU A 333 1.31 27.10 8.91
CA GLU A 333 0.20 27.58 9.74
C GLU A 333 0.62 28.73 10.70
N LEU A 334 1.88 28.74 11.12
CA LEU A 334 2.47 29.84 11.90
C LEU A 334 2.87 31.05 11.02
N GLY A 335 2.65 30.98 9.70
CA GLY A 335 2.99 32.05 8.76
C GLY A 335 4.46 32.07 8.35
N LEU A 336 5.26 31.09 8.74
CA LEU A 336 6.68 30.99 8.37
C LEU A 336 6.81 30.52 6.92
N ARG A 337 7.48 31.34 6.10
CA ARG A 337 7.72 31.06 4.66
C ARG A 337 9.18 31.32 4.31
N ASP A 338 10.06 30.94 5.21
CA ASP A 338 11.50 31.05 5.07
C ASP A 338 12.12 29.86 4.30
N THR A 339 13.42 29.96 4.03
CA THR A 339 14.18 28.92 3.34
C THR A 339 14.12 27.57 4.07
N GLU A 340 14.15 27.58 5.40
CA GLU A 340 14.07 26.37 6.20
C GLU A 340 12.72 25.65 6.02
N THR A 341 11.61 26.41 5.97
CA THR A 341 10.29 25.84 5.69
C THR A 341 10.22 25.22 4.30
N ALA A 342 10.78 25.91 3.28
CA ALA A 342 10.83 25.37 1.92
C ALA A 342 11.67 24.08 1.85
N GLU A 343 12.80 24.05 2.54
CA GLU A 343 13.69 22.89 2.61
C GLU A 343 13.04 21.68 3.31
N LEU A 344 12.28 21.93 4.39
CA LEU A 344 11.47 20.89 5.04
C LEU A 344 10.44 20.31 4.10
N GLY A 345 9.71 21.14 3.36
CA GLY A 345 8.74 20.69 2.36
C GLY A 345 9.37 19.85 1.27
N HIS A 346 10.55 20.26 0.79
CA HIS A 346 11.30 19.51 -0.23
C HIS A 346 11.78 18.15 0.29
N ARG A 347 12.36 18.10 1.49
CA ARG A 347 12.81 16.85 2.12
C ARG A 347 11.64 15.91 2.39
N ALA A 348 10.51 16.43 2.91
CA ALA A 348 9.30 15.63 3.11
C ALA A 348 8.80 15.02 1.80
N ALA A 349 8.73 15.82 0.74
CA ALA A 349 8.31 15.36 -0.58
C ALA A 349 9.26 14.29 -1.14
N ALA A 350 10.58 14.45 -1.01
CA ALA A 350 11.55 13.46 -1.45
C ALA A 350 11.32 12.09 -0.74
N CYS A 351 11.21 12.09 0.59
CA CYS A 351 10.92 10.86 1.35
C CYS A 351 9.59 10.20 0.93
N LEU A 352 8.53 11.00 0.71
CA LEU A 352 7.24 10.48 0.28
C LEU A 352 7.28 9.90 -1.15
N ILE A 353 8.07 10.47 -2.06
CA ILE A 353 8.27 9.96 -3.42
C ILE A 353 9.06 8.65 -3.38
N GLU A 354 10.14 8.57 -2.59
CA GLU A 354 10.91 7.34 -2.40
C GLU A 354 10.05 6.23 -1.78
N ALA A 355 9.21 6.57 -0.80
CA ALA A 355 8.25 5.64 -0.24
C ALA A 355 7.23 5.18 -1.30
N ALA A 356 6.70 6.11 -2.12
CA ALA A 356 5.77 5.78 -3.21
C ALA A 356 6.40 4.84 -4.24
N ASP A 357 7.66 5.02 -4.59
CA ASP A 357 8.38 4.16 -5.53
C ASP A 357 8.51 2.73 -5.01
N ARG A 358 8.72 2.55 -3.71
CA ARG A 358 8.79 1.22 -3.09
C ARG A 358 7.43 0.53 -3.00
N VAL A 359 6.40 1.22 -2.50
CA VAL A 359 5.08 0.59 -2.32
C VAL A 359 4.35 0.38 -3.64
N ARG A 360 4.74 1.07 -4.71
CA ARG A 360 4.07 1.01 -6.03
C ARG A 360 4.04 -0.39 -6.64
N GLN A 361 4.95 -1.29 -6.27
CA GLN A 361 4.97 -2.67 -6.78
C GLN A 361 3.81 -3.49 -6.22
N GLY A 362 3.42 -3.23 -4.99
CA GLY A 362 2.38 -3.95 -4.28
C GLY A 362 1.11 -3.14 -4.05
N ASP A 363 1.21 -1.82 -3.90
CA ASP A 363 0.10 -0.92 -3.62
C ASP A 363 0.17 0.36 -4.45
N GLU A 364 -0.41 0.31 -5.65
CA GLU A 364 -0.52 1.51 -6.51
C GLU A 364 -1.42 2.59 -5.89
N THR A 365 -2.40 2.22 -5.06
CA THR A 365 -3.30 3.17 -4.40
C THR A 365 -2.56 3.94 -3.32
N GLY A 366 -1.81 3.25 -2.48
CA GLY A 366 -0.93 3.84 -1.47
C GLY A 366 0.12 4.75 -2.13
N ALA A 367 0.80 4.27 -3.17
CA ALA A 367 1.76 5.07 -3.93
C ALA A 367 1.14 6.37 -4.48
N ALA A 368 -0.07 6.29 -5.07
CA ALA A 368 -0.78 7.48 -5.56
C ALA A 368 -1.14 8.45 -4.42
N GLY A 369 -1.46 7.94 -3.24
CA GLY A 369 -1.69 8.73 -2.03
C GLY A 369 -0.45 9.51 -1.60
N LEU A 370 0.69 8.83 -1.51
CA LEU A 370 1.98 9.44 -1.15
C LEU A 370 2.42 10.51 -2.17
N LEU A 371 2.30 10.22 -3.47
CA LEU A 371 2.61 11.19 -4.55
C LEU A 371 1.73 12.44 -4.47
N LYS A 372 0.43 12.30 -4.17
CA LYS A 372 -0.46 13.46 -3.98
C LYS A 372 -0.02 14.31 -2.80
N ARG A 373 0.35 13.70 -1.67
CA ARG A 373 0.90 14.42 -0.51
C ARG A 373 2.16 15.17 -0.90
N ALA A 374 3.13 14.50 -1.54
CA ALA A 374 4.38 15.10 -1.99
C ALA A 374 4.17 16.32 -2.91
N ILE A 375 3.27 16.22 -3.88
CA ILE A 375 2.92 17.30 -4.81
C ILE A 375 2.43 18.55 -4.07
N THR A 376 1.69 18.41 -2.97
CA THR A 376 1.16 19.55 -2.21
C THR A 376 2.24 20.33 -1.44
N LEU A 377 3.39 19.71 -1.18
CA LEU A 377 4.48 20.29 -0.40
C LEU A 377 5.45 21.14 -1.24
N LEU A 378 5.40 20.99 -2.56
CA LEU A 378 6.38 21.56 -3.49
C LEU A 378 5.78 22.70 -4.33
N PRO A 379 6.58 23.73 -4.65
CA PRO A 379 6.22 24.75 -5.61
C PRO A 379 5.90 24.16 -6.99
N VAL A 380 5.07 24.86 -7.78
CA VAL A 380 4.66 24.40 -9.13
C VAL A 380 5.82 24.37 -10.15
N THR A 381 6.92 25.03 -9.84
CA THR A 381 8.14 25.08 -10.65
C THR A 381 9.24 24.13 -10.19
N ASP A 382 8.98 23.36 -9.12
CA ASP A 382 9.96 22.44 -8.59
C ASP A 382 10.09 21.20 -9.51
N PRO A 383 11.31 20.84 -9.95
CA PRO A 383 11.53 19.65 -10.78
C PRO A 383 11.04 18.36 -10.14
N LEU A 384 11.18 18.21 -8.81
CA LEU A 384 10.74 17.03 -8.07
C LEU A 384 9.20 16.89 -8.09
N ARG A 385 8.48 18.02 -8.02
CA ARG A 385 7.03 18.04 -8.18
C ARG A 385 6.61 17.54 -9.55
N ILE A 386 7.27 18.02 -10.61
CA ILE A 386 6.95 17.61 -11.99
C ILE A 386 7.18 16.10 -12.16
N ARG A 387 8.25 15.56 -11.56
CA ARG A 387 8.51 14.13 -11.53
C ARG A 387 7.38 13.37 -10.85
N ALA A 388 6.98 13.79 -9.64
CA ALA A 388 5.87 13.18 -8.91
C ALA A 388 4.52 13.27 -9.67
N GLU A 389 4.29 14.35 -10.43
CA GLU A 389 3.10 14.48 -11.29
C GLU A 389 3.11 13.47 -12.46
N ILE A 390 4.29 13.19 -13.05
CA ILE A 390 4.44 12.16 -14.08
C ILE A 390 4.12 10.77 -13.50
N ASP A 391 4.68 10.46 -12.33
CA ASP A 391 4.48 9.18 -11.66
C ASP A 391 3.02 8.99 -11.20
N LEU A 392 2.37 10.05 -10.71
CA LEU A 392 0.95 10.04 -10.38
C LEU A 392 0.07 9.86 -11.64
N GLY A 393 0.45 10.48 -12.77
CA GLY A 393 -0.21 10.26 -14.05
C GLY A 393 -0.21 8.79 -14.46
N TRP A 394 0.90 8.10 -14.23
CA TRP A 394 1.01 6.65 -14.45
C TRP A 394 0.13 5.82 -13.51
N ALA A 395 0.11 6.14 -12.23
CA ALA A 395 -0.76 5.48 -11.28
C ALA A 395 -2.24 5.65 -11.66
N LEU A 396 -2.65 6.86 -12.07
CA LEU A 396 -4.01 7.13 -12.54
C LEU A 396 -4.38 6.34 -13.79
N HIS A 397 -3.42 6.18 -14.75
CA HIS A 397 -3.60 5.33 -15.92
C HIS A 397 -3.88 3.87 -15.51
N SER A 398 -3.13 3.33 -14.56
CA SER A 398 -3.32 1.96 -14.07
C SER A 398 -4.69 1.73 -13.44
N PHE A 399 -5.28 2.76 -12.84
CA PHE A 399 -6.65 2.73 -12.30
C PHE A 399 -7.75 2.93 -13.35
N GLY A 400 -7.39 3.07 -14.64
CA GLY A 400 -8.35 3.39 -15.70
C GLY A 400 -8.88 4.83 -15.65
N ARG A 401 -8.27 5.72 -14.87
CA ARG A 401 -8.62 7.15 -14.78
C ARG A 401 -7.92 7.95 -15.87
N PHE A 402 -8.16 7.58 -17.11
CA PHE A 402 -7.43 8.11 -18.28
C PHE A 402 -7.52 9.63 -18.44
N SER A 403 -8.71 10.22 -18.25
CA SER A 403 -8.89 11.67 -18.36
C SER A 403 -8.11 12.46 -17.31
N ASP A 404 -8.01 11.93 -16.08
CA ASP A 404 -7.24 12.55 -15.01
C ASP A 404 -5.73 12.39 -15.28
N ALA A 405 -5.32 11.21 -15.74
CA ALA A 405 -3.94 10.93 -16.14
C ALA A 405 -3.48 11.85 -17.28
N GLU A 406 -4.29 12.01 -18.32
CA GLU A 406 -4.01 12.89 -19.46
C GLU A 406 -3.85 14.35 -19.02
N ARG A 407 -4.78 14.85 -18.20
CA ARG A 407 -4.70 16.22 -17.66
C ARG A 407 -3.42 16.43 -16.85
N MET A 408 -3.05 15.47 -16.01
CA MET A 408 -1.84 15.51 -15.18
C MET A 408 -0.58 15.53 -16.02
N LEU A 409 -0.44 14.60 -16.96
CA LEU A 409 0.74 14.47 -17.82
C LEU A 409 0.91 15.67 -18.77
N ARG A 410 -0.19 16.24 -19.27
CA ARG A 410 -0.16 17.46 -20.06
C ARG A 410 0.33 18.65 -19.22
N GLN A 411 -0.20 18.81 -18.00
CA GLN A 411 0.24 19.87 -17.09
C GLN A 411 1.73 19.71 -16.71
N ALA A 412 2.20 18.48 -16.46
CA ALA A 412 3.61 18.21 -16.20
C ALA A 412 4.49 18.58 -17.39
N THR A 413 4.07 18.26 -18.62
CA THR A 413 4.77 18.64 -19.86
C THR A 413 4.89 20.17 -19.99
N ASP A 414 3.80 20.90 -19.76
CA ASP A 414 3.78 22.37 -19.84
C ASP A 414 4.66 23.03 -18.77
N ARG A 415 4.70 22.45 -17.56
CA ARG A 415 5.54 22.95 -16.46
C ARG A 415 7.02 22.69 -16.74
N ALA A 416 7.36 21.48 -17.18
CA ALA A 416 8.74 21.15 -17.57
C ALA A 416 9.26 22.07 -18.68
N ALA A 417 8.42 22.38 -19.67
CA ALA A 417 8.77 23.34 -20.72
C ALA A 417 9.04 24.74 -20.17
N ARG A 418 8.24 25.20 -19.19
CA ARG A 418 8.40 26.54 -18.59
C ARG A 418 9.66 26.69 -17.76
N ILE A 419 10.09 25.63 -17.06
CA ILE A 419 11.36 25.68 -16.30
C ILE A 419 12.60 25.44 -17.18
N GLY A 420 12.42 25.09 -18.46
CA GLY A 420 13.50 24.85 -19.41
C GLY A 420 14.23 23.50 -19.24
N ASP A 421 13.69 22.59 -18.43
CA ASP A 421 14.27 21.26 -18.25
C ASP A 421 13.90 20.35 -19.40
N THR A 422 14.86 20.07 -20.29
CA THR A 422 14.68 19.26 -21.48
C THR A 422 14.48 17.77 -21.17
N GLY A 423 15.10 17.27 -20.11
CA GLY A 423 14.96 15.87 -19.67
C GLY A 423 13.57 15.60 -19.09
N LEU A 424 13.12 16.42 -18.12
CA LEU A 424 11.77 16.31 -17.55
C LEU A 424 10.69 16.52 -18.60
N ARG A 425 10.88 17.45 -19.54
CA ARG A 425 9.95 17.64 -20.65
C ARG A 425 9.84 16.39 -21.52
N ALA A 426 10.97 15.77 -21.84
CA ALA A 426 11.00 14.53 -22.61
C ALA A 426 10.30 13.38 -21.86
N HIS A 427 10.56 13.22 -20.57
CA HIS A 427 9.86 12.25 -19.71
C HIS A 427 8.33 12.46 -19.74
N ALA A 428 7.86 13.68 -19.43
CA ALA A 428 6.44 14.00 -19.38
C ALA A 428 5.78 13.77 -20.76
N ARG A 429 6.45 14.18 -21.84
CA ARG A 429 5.92 14.03 -23.20
C ARG A 429 5.83 12.57 -23.63
N LEU A 430 6.85 11.76 -23.39
CA LEU A 430 6.81 10.32 -23.67
C LEU A 430 5.75 9.60 -22.82
N ALA A 431 5.61 9.96 -21.56
CA ALA A 431 4.57 9.45 -20.69
C ALA A 431 3.17 9.80 -21.24
N HIS A 432 2.97 11.03 -21.68
CA HIS A 432 1.71 11.48 -22.28
C HIS A 432 1.41 10.76 -23.59
N LEU A 433 2.38 10.67 -24.51
CA LEU A 433 2.21 9.95 -25.78
C LEU A 433 1.85 8.48 -25.55
N ARG A 434 2.49 7.83 -24.59
CA ARG A 434 2.18 6.44 -24.24
C ARG A 434 0.77 6.26 -23.70
N LEU A 435 0.25 7.22 -22.91
CA LEU A 435 -1.15 7.24 -22.50
C LEU A 435 -2.07 7.38 -23.71
N MET A 436 -1.76 8.33 -24.60
CA MET A 436 -2.54 8.57 -25.82
C MET A 436 -2.57 7.34 -26.73
N PHE A 437 -1.51 6.53 -26.79
CA PHE A 437 -1.52 5.26 -27.51
C PHE A 437 -2.61 4.29 -27.03
N ALA A 438 -2.91 4.28 -25.74
CA ALA A 438 -3.97 3.44 -25.19
C ALA A 438 -5.37 3.98 -25.47
N THR A 439 -5.54 5.31 -25.50
CA THR A 439 -6.84 5.97 -25.55
C THR A 439 -7.23 6.57 -26.92
N SER A 440 -6.24 6.95 -27.72
CA SER A 440 -6.44 7.62 -29.03
C SER A 440 -5.25 7.37 -29.95
N PRO A 441 -5.04 6.12 -30.44
CA PRO A 441 -3.83 5.70 -31.13
C PRO A 441 -3.61 6.31 -32.52
N GLU A 442 -4.63 6.93 -33.12
CA GLU A 442 -4.56 7.47 -34.50
C GLU A 442 -3.44 8.51 -34.66
N GLY A 443 -2.62 8.33 -35.68
CA GLY A 443 -1.57 9.28 -36.07
C GLY A 443 -0.36 9.35 -35.14
N LEU A 444 -0.37 8.67 -33.98
CA LEU A 444 0.66 8.82 -32.96
C LEU A 444 1.96 8.07 -33.24
N VAL A 445 1.99 7.12 -34.16
CA VAL A 445 3.18 6.30 -34.47
C VAL A 445 4.38 7.16 -34.84
N ALA A 446 4.21 8.06 -35.80
CA ALA A 446 5.29 8.94 -36.27
C ALA A 446 5.73 9.95 -35.20
N GLU A 447 4.78 10.50 -34.47
CA GLU A 447 5.04 11.48 -33.40
C GLU A 447 5.81 10.82 -32.23
N THR A 448 5.36 9.65 -31.77
CA THR A 448 6.03 8.90 -30.69
C THR A 448 7.43 8.47 -31.09
N LEU A 449 7.60 7.95 -32.31
CA LEU A 449 8.91 7.56 -32.79
C LEU A 449 9.86 8.76 -32.91
N GLY A 450 9.36 9.89 -33.43
CA GLY A 450 10.12 11.14 -33.51
C GLY A 450 10.52 11.69 -32.14
N GLU A 451 9.59 11.72 -31.19
CA GLU A 451 9.88 12.21 -29.83
C GLU A 451 10.86 11.29 -29.10
N ALA A 452 10.64 9.97 -29.15
CA ALA A 452 11.53 9.00 -28.51
C ALA A 452 12.96 9.04 -29.12
N THR A 453 13.07 9.25 -30.42
CA THR A 453 14.37 9.39 -31.11
C THR A 453 15.10 10.67 -30.69
N ARG A 454 14.38 11.78 -30.48
CA ARG A 454 14.97 13.03 -29.97
C ARG A 454 15.34 12.96 -28.49
N ALA A 455 14.52 12.27 -27.69
CA ALA A 455 14.69 12.17 -26.24
C ALA A 455 15.86 11.27 -25.84
N LEU A 456 16.07 10.16 -26.54
CA LEU A 456 17.10 9.16 -26.19
C LEU A 456 18.50 9.76 -26.00
N PRO A 457 19.06 10.55 -26.93
CA PRO A 457 20.38 11.15 -26.73
C PRO A 457 20.42 12.14 -25.55
N ILE A 458 19.31 12.83 -25.22
CA ILE A 458 19.23 13.73 -24.08
C ILE A 458 19.37 12.91 -22.77
N PHE A 459 18.66 11.80 -22.66
CA PHE A 459 18.75 10.94 -21.50
C PHE A 459 20.12 10.32 -21.33
N ILE A 460 20.74 9.80 -22.42
CA ILE A 460 22.09 9.24 -22.40
C ILE A 460 23.11 10.29 -21.95
N GLN A 461 23.04 11.52 -22.49
CA GLN A 461 23.93 12.61 -22.10
C GLN A 461 23.80 13.01 -20.62
N ASN A 462 22.61 12.88 -20.06
CA ASN A 462 22.32 13.18 -18.65
C ASN A 462 22.61 12.00 -17.72
N GLY A 463 22.99 10.82 -18.22
CA GLY A 463 23.13 9.60 -17.43
C GLY A 463 21.78 9.08 -16.89
N ASP A 464 20.68 9.45 -17.54
CA ASP A 464 19.32 9.05 -17.15
C ASP A 464 18.92 7.75 -17.83
N GLU A 465 19.33 6.63 -17.25
CA GLU A 465 19.05 5.28 -17.76
C GLU A 465 17.54 4.95 -17.72
N VAL A 466 16.80 5.48 -16.76
CA VAL A 466 15.32 5.32 -16.70
C VAL A 466 14.67 6.00 -17.90
N GLY A 467 15.09 7.22 -18.21
CA GLY A 467 14.62 7.96 -19.37
C GLY A 467 15.00 7.28 -20.70
N ALA A 468 16.23 6.76 -20.80
CA ALA A 468 16.68 6.02 -21.97
C ALA A 468 15.86 4.74 -22.19
N ALA A 469 15.57 3.99 -21.12
CA ALA A 469 14.70 2.83 -21.15
C ALA A 469 13.28 3.19 -21.61
N LEU A 470 12.71 4.30 -21.09
CA LEU A 470 11.40 4.80 -21.50
C LEU A 470 11.37 5.18 -22.99
N ALA A 471 12.41 5.85 -23.51
CA ALA A 471 12.51 6.23 -24.90
C ALA A 471 12.57 4.99 -25.82
N CYS A 472 13.43 4.01 -25.50
CA CYS A 472 13.53 2.76 -26.25
C CYS A 472 12.22 1.96 -26.22
N ARG A 473 11.54 1.89 -25.08
CA ARG A 473 10.23 1.24 -24.96
C ARG A 473 9.16 1.95 -25.79
N SER A 474 9.20 3.28 -25.85
CA SER A 474 8.28 4.06 -26.69
C SER A 474 8.52 3.82 -28.18
N GLN A 475 9.79 3.69 -28.62
CA GLN A 475 10.13 3.28 -29.98
C GLN A 475 9.60 1.87 -30.28
N ALA A 476 9.75 0.93 -29.35
CA ALA A 476 9.24 -0.43 -29.51
C ALA A 476 7.72 -0.43 -29.69
N ALA A 477 6.97 0.32 -28.87
CA ALA A 477 5.52 0.44 -28.99
C ALA A 477 5.10 1.03 -30.34
N ALA A 478 5.78 2.08 -30.81
CA ALA A 478 5.52 2.69 -32.13
C ALA A 478 5.82 1.73 -33.28
N HIS A 479 6.90 0.93 -33.18
CA HIS A 479 7.22 -0.09 -34.17
C HIS A 479 6.22 -1.25 -34.16
N MET A 480 5.74 -1.68 -32.99
CA MET A 480 4.69 -2.70 -32.87
C MET A 480 3.40 -2.24 -33.55
N ALA A 481 2.94 -1.02 -33.26
CA ALA A 481 1.76 -0.46 -33.87
C ALA A 481 1.86 -0.32 -35.39
N ALA A 482 3.09 -0.15 -35.92
CA ALA A 482 3.37 -0.12 -37.35
C ALA A 482 3.58 -1.51 -37.96
N GLY A 483 3.42 -2.62 -37.23
CA GLY A 483 3.69 -3.98 -37.69
C GLY A 483 5.17 -4.31 -37.92
N ARG A 484 6.10 -3.46 -37.45
CA ARG A 484 7.54 -3.61 -37.65
C ARG A 484 8.18 -4.38 -36.48
N TYR A 485 7.77 -5.63 -36.26
CA TYR A 485 8.09 -6.41 -35.07
C TYR A 485 9.60 -6.67 -34.85
N ALA A 486 10.40 -6.81 -35.96
CA ALA A 486 11.86 -6.94 -35.82
C ALA A 486 12.52 -5.68 -35.21
N LEU A 487 12.04 -4.50 -35.60
CA LEU A 487 12.52 -3.23 -35.03
C LEU A 487 12.00 -3.04 -33.59
N ALA A 488 10.76 -3.43 -33.32
CA ALA A 488 10.17 -3.41 -32.01
C ALA A 488 10.98 -4.25 -31.01
N GLU A 489 11.38 -5.45 -31.42
CA GLU A 489 12.19 -6.35 -30.58
C GLU A 489 13.56 -5.73 -30.25
N ARG A 490 14.26 -5.17 -31.26
CA ARG A 490 15.55 -4.50 -31.03
C ARG A 490 15.43 -3.33 -30.06
N ALA A 491 14.41 -2.51 -30.25
CA ALA A 491 14.15 -1.37 -29.36
C ALA A 491 13.80 -1.83 -27.92
N MET A 492 13.00 -2.91 -27.78
CA MET A 492 12.66 -3.47 -26.47
C MET A 492 13.87 -4.11 -25.78
N GLN A 493 14.76 -4.77 -26.53
CA GLN A 493 16.04 -5.27 -25.98
C GLN A 493 16.93 -4.13 -25.46
N ALA A 494 16.97 -2.99 -26.18
CA ALA A 494 17.67 -1.80 -25.70
C ALA A 494 17.00 -1.24 -24.44
N ALA A 495 15.67 -1.19 -24.38
CA ALA A 495 14.92 -0.76 -23.20
C ALA A 495 15.23 -1.63 -21.98
N VAL A 496 15.30 -2.96 -22.14
CA VAL A 496 15.67 -3.89 -21.07
C VAL A 496 17.09 -3.60 -20.55
N ARG A 497 18.07 -3.41 -21.43
CA ARG A 497 19.46 -3.10 -21.01
C ARG A 497 19.52 -1.81 -20.18
N HIS A 498 18.94 -0.71 -20.66
CA HIS A 498 18.92 0.55 -19.92
C HIS A 498 18.17 0.42 -18.58
N ALA A 499 17.08 -0.34 -18.54
CA ALA A 499 16.36 -0.60 -17.30
C ALA A 499 17.18 -1.42 -16.29
N GLU A 500 18.00 -2.37 -16.75
CA GLU A 500 18.93 -3.13 -15.90
C GLU A 500 20.07 -2.24 -15.39
N GLU A 501 20.62 -1.39 -16.25
CA GLU A 501 21.68 -0.42 -15.91
C GLU A 501 21.19 0.65 -14.91
N SER A 502 19.91 1.01 -14.96
CA SER A 502 19.30 1.95 -13.99
C SER A 502 19.22 1.39 -12.56
N GLY A 503 19.31 0.06 -12.39
CA GLY A 503 19.11 -0.61 -11.10
C GLY A 503 17.64 -0.66 -10.63
N VAL A 504 16.68 -0.15 -11.41
CA VAL A 504 15.25 -0.19 -11.10
C VAL A 504 14.67 -1.53 -11.55
N LEU A 505 14.72 -2.51 -10.65
CA LEU A 505 14.33 -3.91 -10.90
C LEU A 505 12.95 -4.04 -11.55
N ARG A 506 11.98 -3.26 -11.11
CA ARG A 506 10.60 -3.27 -11.62
C ARG A 506 10.52 -2.92 -13.10
N ASP A 507 11.21 -1.88 -13.53
CA ASP A 507 11.16 -1.44 -14.92
C ASP A 507 11.79 -2.50 -15.82
N ALA A 508 12.89 -3.09 -15.39
CA ALA A 508 13.53 -4.21 -16.06
C ALA A 508 12.58 -5.42 -16.17
N GLN A 509 11.90 -5.82 -15.10
CA GLN A 509 10.91 -6.91 -15.09
C GLN A 509 9.73 -6.63 -16.04
N THR A 510 9.21 -5.39 -16.01
CA THR A 510 8.10 -4.98 -16.89
C THR A 510 8.52 -5.05 -18.36
N MET A 511 9.71 -4.53 -18.70
CA MET A 511 10.21 -4.52 -20.07
C MET A 511 10.60 -5.92 -20.56
N ARG A 512 11.11 -6.78 -19.68
CA ARG A 512 11.31 -8.21 -20.01
C ARG A 512 10.00 -8.90 -20.35
N ARG A 513 8.90 -8.64 -19.62
CA ARG A 513 7.57 -9.19 -19.95
C ARG A 513 7.05 -8.68 -21.30
N ASP A 514 7.23 -7.38 -21.58
CA ASP A 514 6.89 -6.81 -22.90
C ASP A 514 7.71 -7.46 -24.04
N LEU A 515 9.00 -7.74 -23.79
CA LEU A 515 9.87 -8.42 -24.75
C LEU A 515 9.42 -9.86 -25.02
N VAL A 516 8.99 -10.59 -23.98
CA VAL A 516 8.48 -11.97 -24.10
C VAL A 516 7.28 -12.03 -25.05
N HIS A 517 6.40 -11.03 -25.02
CA HIS A 517 5.26 -10.97 -25.93
C HIS A 517 5.67 -10.91 -27.42
N LEU A 518 6.82 -10.31 -27.74
CA LEU A 518 7.33 -10.22 -29.09
C LEU A 518 7.88 -11.54 -29.64
N LEU A 519 8.15 -12.55 -28.81
CA LEU A 519 8.68 -13.84 -29.25
C LEU A 519 7.76 -14.58 -30.24
N SER A 520 6.43 -14.41 -30.06
CA SER A 520 5.43 -15.03 -30.95
C SER A 520 5.00 -14.12 -32.14
N LEU A 521 5.50 -12.89 -32.20
CA LEU A 521 5.12 -11.91 -33.25
C LEU A 521 6.28 -11.57 -34.18
N ALA A 522 7.52 -11.74 -33.74
CA ALA A 522 8.69 -11.40 -34.53
C ALA A 522 8.88 -12.38 -35.73
N PRO A 523 9.30 -11.88 -36.92
CA PRO A 523 9.46 -12.68 -38.12
C PRO A 523 10.71 -13.58 -38.05
N ARG A 524 10.53 -14.75 -37.44
CA ARG A 524 11.56 -15.80 -37.31
C ARG A 524 10.94 -17.19 -37.32
N PRO A 525 11.73 -18.27 -37.56
CA PRO A 525 11.25 -19.64 -37.39
C PRO A 525 10.76 -19.89 -35.98
N VAL A 526 9.62 -20.58 -35.84
CA VAL A 526 8.98 -20.82 -34.55
C VAL A 526 9.90 -21.57 -33.56
N GLY A 527 10.71 -22.52 -34.07
CA GLY A 527 11.69 -23.25 -33.27
C GLY A 527 12.71 -22.34 -32.58
N GLU A 528 13.21 -21.30 -33.27
CA GLU A 528 14.12 -20.31 -32.68
C GLU A 528 13.43 -19.51 -31.55
N SER A 529 12.15 -19.19 -31.71
CA SER A 529 11.36 -18.52 -30.66
C SER A 529 11.13 -19.43 -29.46
N VAL A 530 10.86 -20.72 -29.68
CA VAL A 530 10.74 -21.74 -28.59
C VAL A 530 12.06 -21.83 -27.83
N ASP A 531 13.20 -21.96 -28.52
CA ASP A 531 14.52 -22.06 -27.90
C ASP A 531 14.84 -20.81 -27.03
N ARG A 532 14.49 -19.63 -27.51
CA ARG A 532 14.70 -18.37 -26.80
C ARG A 532 13.81 -18.28 -25.54
N ALA A 533 12.52 -18.62 -25.68
CA ALA A 533 11.58 -18.62 -24.57
C ALA A 533 11.97 -19.65 -23.50
N THR A 534 12.40 -20.85 -23.90
CA THR A 534 12.86 -21.92 -22.99
C THR A 534 14.12 -21.52 -22.23
N ARG A 535 15.10 -20.91 -22.92
CA ARG A 535 16.30 -20.38 -22.24
C ARG A 535 15.98 -19.25 -21.27
N ALA A 536 15.07 -18.36 -21.65
CA ALA A 536 14.61 -17.29 -20.78
C ALA A 536 13.88 -17.85 -19.54
N LEU A 537 13.06 -18.89 -19.71
CA LEU A 537 12.36 -19.56 -18.61
C LEU A 537 13.34 -20.22 -17.62
N ALA A 538 14.40 -20.84 -18.11
CA ALA A 538 15.44 -21.43 -17.28
C ALA A 538 16.21 -20.40 -16.43
N GLY A 539 16.32 -19.17 -16.90
CA GLY A 539 17.04 -18.07 -16.22
C GLY A 539 16.15 -17.10 -15.45
N VAL A 540 14.85 -17.37 -15.30
CA VAL A 540 13.91 -16.38 -14.77
C VAL A 540 14.00 -16.13 -13.24
N GLY A 541 14.68 -17.01 -12.50
CA GLY A 541 14.77 -16.92 -11.03
C GLY A 541 13.38 -16.91 -10.39
N ASP A 542 13.19 -16.03 -9.39
CA ASP A 542 11.97 -15.97 -8.56
C ASP A 542 10.87 -15.05 -9.13
N ASP A 543 11.06 -14.46 -10.32
CA ASP A 543 10.03 -13.62 -10.95
C ASP A 543 8.86 -14.47 -11.49
N ARG A 544 7.85 -14.66 -10.64
CA ARG A 544 6.64 -15.45 -10.96
C ARG A 544 5.85 -14.85 -12.13
N GLY A 545 5.79 -13.50 -12.21
CA GLY A 545 5.07 -12.81 -13.28
C GLY A 545 5.73 -13.05 -14.67
N LEU A 546 7.05 -12.96 -14.72
CA LEU A 546 7.82 -13.25 -15.94
C LEU A 546 7.75 -14.75 -16.27
N ARG A 547 7.85 -15.64 -15.27
CA ARG A 547 7.70 -17.09 -15.44
C ARG A 547 6.35 -17.46 -16.05
N ARG A 548 5.26 -16.91 -15.53
CA ARG A 548 3.91 -17.10 -16.06
C ARG A 548 3.79 -16.61 -17.49
N SER A 549 4.33 -15.41 -17.78
CA SER A 549 4.29 -14.84 -19.13
C SER A 549 5.06 -15.70 -20.14
N LEU A 550 6.21 -16.24 -19.75
CA LEU A 550 7.01 -17.13 -20.58
C LEU A 550 6.30 -18.46 -20.83
N LEU A 551 5.71 -19.07 -19.80
CA LEU A 551 4.93 -20.30 -19.95
C LEU A 551 3.73 -20.09 -20.90
N ALA A 552 2.99 -19.00 -20.75
CA ALA A 552 1.88 -18.65 -21.62
C ALA A 552 2.32 -18.42 -23.08
N GLN A 553 3.47 -17.78 -23.30
CA GLN A 553 4.02 -17.62 -24.65
C GLN A 553 4.57 -18.93 -25.24
N LEU A 554 5.17 -19.79 -24.42
CA LEU A 554 5.58 -21.13 -24.86
C LEU A 554 4.37 -21.95 -25.30
N ALA A 555 3.23 -21.87 -24.59
CA ALA A 555 2.00 -22.52 -25.02
C ALA A 555 1.56 -22.07 -26.42
N VAL A 556 1.59 -20.77 -26.71
CA VAL A 556 1.29 -20.24 -28.05
C VAL A 556 2.30 -20.73 -29.09
N LEU A 557 3.60 -20.70 -28.77
CA LEU A 557 4.68 -21.10 -29.71
C LEU A 557 4.62 -22.60 -30.01
N PHE A 558 4.37 -23.47 -29.03
CA PHE A 558 4.17 -24.90 -29.23
C PHE A 558 2.93 -25.20 -30.07
N THR A 559 1.81 -24.44 -29.84
CA THR A 559 0.62 -24.53 -30.71
C THR A 559 0.99 -24.17 -32.17
N MET A 560 1.77 -23.09 -32.40
CA MET A 560 2.26 -22.71 -33.74
C MET A 560 3.19 -23.76 -34.34
N ALA A 561 3.91 -24.53 -33.53
CA ALA A 561 4.76 -25.63 -33.95
C ALA A 561 4.00 -26.93 -34.21
N GLY A 562 2.73 -27.01 -33.86
CA GLY A 562 1.86 -28.19 -33.97
C GLY A 562 1.98 -29.19 -32.81
N ASP A 563 2.71 -28.84 -31.75
CA ASP A 563 2.84 -29.68 -30.54
C ASP A 563 1.82 -29.24 -29.48
N LEU A 564 0.61 -29.81 -29.60
CA LEU A 564 -0.51 -29.44 -28.73
C LEU A 564 -0.35 -29.97 -27.28
N ASP A 565 0.30 -31.11 -27.12
CA ASP A 565 0.53 -31.67 -25.77
C ASP A 565 1.45 -30.78 -24.95
N ALA A 566 2.59 -30.36 -25.53
CA ALA A 566 3.49 -29.41 -24.91
C ALA A 566 2.81 -28.05 -24.69
N ALA A 567 1.96 -27.59 -25.59
CA ALA A 567 1.22 -26.34 -25.45
C ALA A 567 0.29 -26.38 -24.23
N MET A 568 -0.47 -27.46 -24.06
CA MET A 568 -1.41 -27.62 -22.93
C MET A 568 -0.68 -27.78 -21.59
N ASP A 569 0.46 -28.50 -21.54
CA ASP A 569 1.31 -28.57 -20.34
C ASP A 569 1.77 -27.18 -19.89
N HIS A 570 2.30 -26.40 -20.82
CA HIS A 570 2.79 -25.05 -20.50
C HIS A 570 1.66 -24.10 -20.10
N LEU A 571 0.46 -24.23 -20.69
CA LEU A 571 -0.70 -23.44 -20.32
C LEU A 571 -1.18 -23.77 -18.90
N ALA A 572 -1.30 -25.06 -18.56
CA ALA A 572 -1.69 -25.53 -17.24
C ALA A 572 -0.70 -25.01 -16.16
N ARG A 573 0.60 -25.12 -16.41
CA ARG A 573 1.64 -24.58 -15.53
C ARG A 573 1.60 -23.07 -15.39
N ALA A 574 1.20 -22.34 -16.43
CA ALA A 574 0.98 -20.90 -16.34
C ALA A 574 -0.24 -20.55 -15.48
N GLU A 575 -1.30 -21.37 -15.53
CA GLU A 575 -2.52 -21.20 -14.73
C GLU A 575 -2.32 -21.56 -13.25
N GLU A 576 -1.46 -22.53 -12.94
CA GLU A 576 -1.07 -22.88 -11.57
C GLU A 576 -0.37 -21.72 -10.84
N ILE A 577 0.29 -20.82 -11.57
CA ILE A 577 0.85 -19.62 -11.01
C ILE A 577 -0.30 -18.65 -10.74
N VAL A 578 -0.79 -18.65 -9.50
CA VAL A 578 -1.91 -17.81 -9.05
C VAL A 578 -1.57 -16.34 -9.29
N TRP A 579 -2.38 -15.71 -10.14
CA TRP A 579 -2.31 -14.28 -10.41
C TRP A 579 -3.66 -13.67 -10.06
N ASP A 580 -3.67 -12.65 -9.20
CA ASP A 580 -4.94 -12.08 -8.76
C ASP A 580 -5.65 -11.33 -9.91
N VAL A 581 -6.87 -11.77 -10.14
CA VAL A 581 -7.80 -11.22 -11.15
C VAL A 581 -8.24 -9.78 -10.82
N ARG A 582 -8.04 -9.31 -9.59
CA ARG A 582 -8.47 -7.96 -9.13
C ARG A 582 -7.42 -6.89 -9.34
N SER A 583 -6.16 -7.23 -9.59
CA SER A 583 -5.19 -6.21 -10.01
C SER A 583 -5.69 -5.56 -11.30
N PRO A 584 -5.79 -4.23 -11.40
CA PRO A 584 -6.07 -3.56 -12.67
C PRO A 584 -5.08 -3.95 -13.77
N ARG A 585 -3.86 -4.39 -13.36
CA ARG A 585 -2.82 -4.99 -14.22
C ARG A 585 -2.80 -6.51 -14.21
N GLY A 586 -3.61 -7.18 -13.37
CA GLY A 586 -3.75 -8.64 -13.37
C GLY A 586 -4.29 -9.10 -14.70
N ASP A 587 -3.39 -9.28 -15.61
CA ASP A 587 -3.49 -9.88 -16.95
C ASP A 587 -4.85 -9.82 -17.70
N PRO A 588 -5.57 -8.66 -17.71
CA PRO A 588 -6.71 -8.53 -18.60
C PRO A 588 -6.31 -8.42 -20.06
N LEU A 589 -5.04 -8.03 -20.31
CA LEU A 589 -4.55 -7.80 -21.65
C LEU A 589 -3.98 -9.08 -22.29
N TYR A 590 -3.46 -10.02 -21.50
CA TYR A 590 -2.71 -11.16 -22.04
C TYR A 590 -3.34 -12.52 -21.76
N GLY A 591 -3.89 -12.82 -20.58
CA GLY A 591 -4.35 -14.17 -20.20
C GLY A 591 -5.46 -14.71 -21.09
N GLY A 592 -6.57 -14.03 -21.20
CA GLY A 592 -7.68 -14.42 -22.07
C GLY A 592 -7.32 -14.38 -23.56
N PHE A 593 -6.34 -13.55 -23.96
CA PHE A 593 -5.88 -13.49 -25.33
C PHE A 593 -4.92 -14.62 -25.71
N VAL A 594 -4.13 -15.11 -24.76
CA VAL A 594 -3.31 -16.32 -24.99
C VAL A 594 -4.24 -17.51 -25.27
N VAL A 595 -5.25 -17.72 -24.44
CA VAL A 595 -6.24 -18.77 -24.65
C VAL A 595 -6.98 -18.61 -25.99
N ALA A 596 -7.43 -17.38 -26.29
CA ALA A 596 -8.08 -17.11 -27.58
C ALA A 596 -7.15 -17.36 -28.79
N ARG A 597 -5.85 -17.03 -28.68
CA ARG A 597 -4.87 -17.30 -29.76
C ARG A 597 -4.64 -18.81 -29.95
N ILE A 598 -4.53 -19.56 -28.87
CA ILE A 598 -4.42 -21.03 -28.95
C ILE A 598 -5.67 -21.58 -29.61
N ALA A 599 -6.85 -21.18 -29.16
CA ALA A 599 -8.13 -21.60 -29.71
C ALA A 599 -8.27 -21.28 -31.22
N LEU A 600 -7.84 -20.09 -31.64
CA LEU A 600 -7.79 -19.70 -33.07
C LEU A 600 -6.84 -20.58 -33.91
N LEU A 601 -5.69 -20.97 -33.35
CA LEU A 601 -4.72 -21.82 -34.01
C LEU A 601 -5.14 -23.29 -34.08
N THR A 602 -6.03 -23.73 -33.16
CA THR A 602 -6.59 -25.07 -33.10
C THR A 602 -8.00 -25.19 -33.71
N ASP A 603 -8.51 -24.10 -34.29
CA ASP A 603 -9.85 -23.97 -34.86
C ASP A 603 -11.01 -24.24 -33.89
N ASP A 604 -10.74 -24.02 -32.56
CA ASP A 604 -11.75 -24.02 -31.51
C ASP A 604 -12.45 -22.64 -31.48
N LEU A 605 -13.43 -22.46 -32.38
CA LEU A 605 -14.08 -21.18 -32.58
C LEU A 605 -14.95 -20.76 -31.39
N ASP A 606 -15.51 -21.71 -30.63
CA ASP A 606 -16.38 -21.44 -29.47
C ASP A 606 -15.57 -20.83 -28.32
N THR A 607 -14.44 -21.44 -27.97
CA THR A 607 -13.51 -20.89 -26.96
C THR A 607 -12.93 -19.55 -27.38
N ALA A 608 -12.54 -19.44 -28.68
CA ALA A 608 -12.03 -18.18 -29.20
C ALA A 608 -13.06 -17.03 -29.10
N GLU A 609 -14.32 -17.29 -29.48
CA GLU A 609 -15.41 -16.32 -29.36
C GLU A 609 -15.62 -15.89 -27.91
N HIS A 610 -15.74 -16.86 -27.00
CA HIS A 610 -15.97 -16.59 -25.58
C HIS A 610 -14.92 -15.65 -25.00
N GLU A 611 -13.65 -15.99 -25.16
CA GLU A 611 -12.54 -15.22 -24.58
C GLU A 611 -12.37 -13.84 -25.24
N LEU A 612 -12.53 -13.75 -26.56
CA LEU A 612 -12.47 -12.48 -27.28
C LEU A 612 -13.62 -11.54 -26.88
N ARG A 613 -14.86 -12.05 -26.74
CA ARG A 613 -16.00 -11.24 -26.25
C ARG A 613 -15.77 -10.74 -24.82
N ARG A 614 -15.25 -11.59 -23.96
CA ARG A 614 -14.90 -11.23 -22.57
C ARG A 614 -13.85 -10.13 -22.56
N SER A 615 -12.79 -10.26 -23.36
CA SER A 615 -11.72 -9.28 -23.49
C SER A 615 -12.25 -7.94 -24.06
N CYS A 616 -13.01 -7.95 -25.14
CA CYS A 616 -13.61 -6.73 -25.72
C CYS A 616 -14.50 -5.96 -24.72
N ARG A 617 -15.36 -6.68 -23.97
CA ARG A 617 -16.21 -6.06 -22.94
C ARG A 617 -15.41 -5.38 -21.85
N ARG A 618 -14.30 -6.00 -21.42
CA ARG A 618 -13.42 -5.47 -20.38
C ARG A 618 -12.68 -4.23 -20.86
N LEU A 619 -12.04 -4.29 -22.03
CA LEU A 619 -11.29 -3.18 -22.62
C LEU A 619 -12.20 -1.96 -22.90
N ALA A 620 -13.41 -2.20 -23.39
CA ALA A 620 -14.39 -1.14 -23.61
C ALA A 620 -14.81 -0.43 -22.30
N ARG A 621 -15.00 -1.19 -21.20
CA ARG A 621 -15.30 -0.60 -19.89
C ARG A 621 -14.15 0.24 -19.32
N MET A 622 -12.92 -0.12 -19.64
CA MET A 622 -11.73 0.62 -19.23
C MET A 622 -11.46 1.83 -20.13
N GLY A 623 -12.10 1.93 -21.30
CA GLY A 623 -11.80 2.98 -22.30
C GLY A 623 -10.46 2.77 -23.02
N GLU A 624 -9.94 1.54 -23.00
CA GLU A 624 -8.70 1.17 -23.67
C GLU A 624 -9.01 0.81 -25.14
N ARG A 625 -8.52 1.64 -26.09
CA ARG A 625 -8.91 1.56 -27.50
C ARG A 625 -7.94 0.74 -28.35
N ALA A 626 -6.64 0.85 -28.12
CA ALA A 626 -5.64 0.22 -28.98
C ALA A 626 -5.74 -1.33 -28.99
N HIS A 627 -5.86 -1.93 -27.81
CA HIS A 627 -6.04 -3.38 -27.72
C HIS A 627 -7.48 -3.79 -28.07
N LEU A 628 -8.49 -2.94 -27.79
CA LEU A 628 -9.87 -3.19 -28.20
C LEU A 628 -9.98 -3.34 -29.71
N ALA A 629 -9.32 -2.46 -30.50
CA ALA A 629 -9.29 -2.56 -31.95
C ALA A 629 -8.81 -3.93 -32.44
N THR A 630 -7.69 -4.41 -31.89
CA THR A 630 -7.11 -5.72 -32.25
C THR A 630 -8.01 -6.88 -31.84
N ARG A 631 -8.61 -6.83 -30.64
CA ARG A 631 -9.51 -7.91 -30.15
C ARG A 631 -10.82 -7.94 -30.91
N ALA A 632 -11.38 -6.77 -31.24
CA ALA A 632 -12.58 -6.66 -32.03
C ALA A 632 -12.39 -7.18 -33.47
N ALA A 633 -11.24 -6.90 -34.09
CA ALA A 633 -10.89 -7.47 -35.39
C ALA A 633 -10.80 -9.01 -35.35
N ALA A 634 -10.11 -9.56 -34.35
CA ALA A 634 -10.00 -11.00 -34.18
C ALA A 634 -11.37 -11.66 -33.92
N LEU A 635 -12.23 -11.02 -33.13
CA LEU A 635 -13.59 -11.51 -32.88
C LEU A 635 -14.45 -11.45 -34.15
N ALA A 636 -14.31 -10.40 -34.95
CA ALA A 636 -15.01 -10.31 -36.23
C ALA A 636 -14.62 -11.46 -37.17
N ASP A 637 -13.33 -11.83 -37.25
CA ASP A 637 -12.88 -12.97 -38.03
C ASP A 637 -13.50 -14.31 -37.56
N VAL A 638 -13.54 -14.53 -36.24
CA VAL A 638 -14.23 -15.71 -35.65
C VAL A 638 -15.70 -15.73 -36.03
N LEU A 639 -16.40 -14.59 -35.91
CA LEU A 639 -17.82 -14.49 -36.23
C LEU A 639 -18.11 -14.72 -37.73
N VAL A 640 -17.22 -14.32 -38.60
CA VAL A 640 -17.31 -14.64 -40.04
C VAL A 640 -17.21 -16.16 -40.26
N LYS A 641 -16.26 -16.83 -39.59
CA LYS A 641 -16.12 -18.29 -39.66
C LYS A 641 -17.32 -19.04 -39.12
N LEU A 642 -18.01 -18.43 -38.12
CA LEU A 642 -19.27 -18.94 -37.55
C LEU A 642 -20.53 -18.52 -38.33
N GLU A 643 -20.36 -17.91 -39.51
CA GLU A 643 -21.42 -17.42 -40.42
C GLU A 643 -22.34 -16.35 -39.77
N ARG A 644 -21.88 -15.66 -38.71
CA ARG A 644 -22.63 -14.61 -37.99
C ARG A 644 -22.26 -13.22 -38.51
N LEU A 645 -22.60 -12.92 -39.77
CA LEU A 645 -22.09 -11.78 -40.53
C LEU A 645 -22.53 -10.42 -39.95
N ASP A 646 -23.76 -10.30 -39.42
CA ASP A 646 -24.26 -9.03 -38.85
C ASP A 646 -23.50 -8.65 -37.58
N GLU A 647 -23.21 -9.62 -36.75
CA GLU A 647 -22.39 -9.41 -35.55
C GLU A 647 -20.94 -9.11 -35.93
N ALA A 648 -20.40 -9.82 -36.91
CA ALA A 648 -19.06 -9.55 -37.42
C ALA A 648 -18.91 -8.10 -37.90
N ALA A 649 -19.89 -7.59 -38.68
CA ALA A 649 -19.92 -6.20 -39.14
C ALA A 649 -19.90 -5.20 -37.96
N THR A 650 -20.62 -5.51 -36.88
CA THR A 650 -20.63 -4.69 -35.65
C THR A 650 -19.23 -4.60 -35.03
N TYR A 651 -18.49 -5.71 -34.97
CA TYR A 651 -17.13 -5.73 -34.40
C TYR A 651 -16.08 -5.15 -35.35
N VAL A 652 -16.28 -5.25 -36.67
CA VAL A 652 -15.45 -4.50 -37.64
C VAL A 652 -15.59 -2.98 -37.43
N SER A 653 -16.81 -2.47 -37.29
CA SER A 653 -17.03 -1.07 -36.95
C SER A 653 -16.34 -0.70 -35.63
N ARG A 654 -16.54 -1.49 -34.62
CA ARG A 654 -15.88 -1.28 -33.32
C ARG A 654 -14.34 -1.25 -33.42
N SER A 655 -13.77 -2.12 -34.22
CA SER A 655 -12.32 -2.14 -34.46
C SER A 655 -11.82 -0.88 -35.16
N ARG A 656 -12.61 -0.31 -36.08
CA ARG A 656 -12.28 0.94 -36.77
C ARG A 656 -12.46 2.18 -35.88
N ASP A 657 -13.50 2.18 -35.06
CA ASP A 657 -13.83 3.30 -34.17
C ASP A 657 -12.93 3.33 -32.92
N ALA A 658 -12.26 2.22 -32.61
CA ALA A 658 -11.26 2.11 -31.55
C ALA A 658 -9.86 2.46 -32.05
#